data_f9a42eabadc541f1734154103052e83e
#
_entry.id   f9a42eabadc541f1734154103052e83e
#
_cell.length_a   1.000
_cell.length_b   1.000
_cell.length_c   1.000
_cell.angle_alpha   90.00
_cell.angle_beta   90.00
_cell.angle_gamma   90.00
#
_symmetry.space_group_name_H-M   'P 1'
#
loop_
_entity.id
_entity.type
_entity.pdbx_description
1 polymer ?
#
loop_
_entity_poly.entity_id
_entity_poly.type
_entity_poly.pdbx_seq_one_letter_code
_entity_poly.pdbx_strand_id
1 'polypeptide(L)'
;MARIEAAGLAPSPEADRYTLIRRLSLDLIGLPPTLAETNAFVADKSADAYERLVDRLLESPHYGERWARVWLDLARYSDTQGYEKDAPRTIWPWRDEVIESFNNDMPYDQFTIEQLAGDLLPNATTDQILATAFHRNTMENDEGGTDDEEFRVAAVKDRVDVTVQAWMGLTMGCAKCHSHKYDPISQQDYYRFYAFFNQTEDADRERPTLPTPTQRQRKQITSLETELRLVEQRLNEKSAGYARDWKEWRTRFEAQPLWSPLFKSNFESRQNVTLNQDERGTFVVAGELPDKDAWKLTVDLPTDQAVTAIRIETQPKEAGGRWQDKNVALRELTVELIEPGRKPAKLKLVRPRADFSQRGWEVARAIDGMTDAGWAFSPKAAEPHCAVFDFAKPIQPRTGRQLRLTLEQEYGQGLLLKTFRISASSHPTQWLTAELDPMASLENVFRRQVHPPTKELYAQLDAKRNALEAMRRQVPSTPIMRELATTKRRETRIHRRGNFLDQGELVSASVPSAFGRLGADSPRNRLGVARWLMQADNPLTARVAANRAWAQLFGVGLVETEEDFGTQGALPSHPELLDWLAVDFRENGWSLKKLLKTIVTSRTYRQSSVTTQKHLEVDPRNRWLSRGPRFRLSAEMVRDQALAASGLLTRQLGGPSVMPPQPGGVWKSTYSGAKWKNATGPNRYRRALYTFKKRTSPYPAMITFDSGAGEVCQIRRVRTNTPLQALVT
;
A
#
# COMPACT_ATOMS: atom_id res chain seq x y z
N MET A 1 -35.33 -7.99 36.42
CA MET A 1 -36.62 -8.56 36.85
C MET A 1 -37.40 -7.57 37.71
N ALA A 2 -36.92 -7.11 38.85
CA ALA A 2 -37.69 -6.25 39.76
C ALA A 2 -38.35 -5.03 39.12
N ARG A 3 -37.72 -4.30 38.21
CA ARG A 3 -38.33 -3.15 37.49
C ARG A 3 -39.46 -3.58 36.54
N ILE A 4 -39.33 -4.72 35.88
CA ILE A 4 -40.30 -5.28 34.94
C ILE A 4 -41.56 -5.68 35.78
N GLU A 5 -41.35 -6.37 36.86
CA GLU A 5 -42.42 -6.82 37.78
C GLU A 5 -43.12 -5.63 38.45
N ALA A 6 -42.35 -4.65 38.95
CA ALA A 6 -42.93 -3.43 39.56
C ALA A 6 -43.80 -2.63 38.59
N ALA A 7 -43.48 -2.69 37.30
CA ALA A 7 -44.27 -2.09 36.23
C ALA A 7 -45.42 -2.96 35.73
N GLY A 8 -45.64 -4.11 36.38
CA GLY A 8 -46.68 -5.07 36.01
C GLY A 8 -46.47 -5.73 34.65
N LEU A 9 -45.25 -5.75 34.15
CA LEU A 9 -44.83 -6.50 32.98
C LEU A 9 -44.24 -7.84 33.37
N ALA A 10 -44.22 -8.78 32.43
CA ALA A 10 -43.48 -10.04 32.52
C ALA A 10 -42.54 -10.16 31.32
N PRO A 11 -41.38 -10.86 31.46
CA PRO A 11 -40.55 -11.17 30.30
C PRO A 11 -41.36 -11.96 29.27
N SER A 12 -41.19 -11.61 27.99
CA SER A 12 -41.80 -12.35 26.89
C SER A 12 -41.31 -13.81 26.86
N PRO A 13 -42.16 -14.74 26.42
CA PRO A 13 -41.72 -16.12 26.21
C PRO A 13 -40.60 -16.18 25.16
N GLU A 14 -39.96 -17.36 25.13
CA GLU A 14 -38.97 -17.61 24.08
C GLU A 14 -39.61 -17.51 22.68
N ALA A 15 -38.88 -16.91 21.72
CA ALA A 15 -39.33 -16.84 20.36
C ALA A 15 -39.38 -18.24 19.70
N ASP A 16 -40.21 -18.40 18.69
CA ASP A 16 -40.27 -19.62 17.91
C ASP A 16 -38.95 -19.89 17.15
N ARG A 17 -38.73 -21.15 16.79
CA ARG A 17 -37.45 -21.59 16.18
C ARG A 17 -37.17 -20.92 14.81
N TYR A 18 -38.18 -20.59 14.04
CA TYR A 18 -37.99 -19.85 12.78
C TYR A 18 -37.49 -18.44 13.03
N THR A 19 -38.06 -17.77 14.02
CA THR A 19 -37.61 -16.44 14.46
C THR A 19 -36.18 -16.50 15.01
N LEU A 20 -35.86 -17.50 15.83
CA LEU A 20 -34.53 -17.63 16.44
C LEU A 20 -33.41 -17.84 15.39
N ILE A 21 -33.59 -18.82 14.47
CA ILE A 21 -32.56 -19.07 13.44
C ILE A 21 -32.39 -17.87 12.54
N ARG A 22 -33.49 -17.21 12.13
CA ARG A 22 -33.41 -16.00 11.31
C ARG A 22 -32.66 -14.85 12.02
N ARG A 23 -33.00 -14.59 13.29
CA ARG A 23 -32.37 -13.56 14.11
C ARG A 23 -30.86 -13.83 14.24
N LEU A 24 -30.50 -15.04 14.70
CA LEU A 24 -29.09 -15.43 14.85
C LEU A 24 -28.29 -15.31 13.56
N SER A 25 -28.83 -15.80 12.44
CA SER A 25 -28.12 -15.74 11.15
C SER A 25 -27.87 -14.31 10.71
N LEU A 26 -28.85 -13.43 10.82
CA LEU A 26 -28.69 -12.01 10.49
C LEU A 26 -27.73 -11.29 11.45
N ASP A 27 -27.81 -11.56 12.74
CA ASP A 27 -26.99 -10.88 13.74
C ASP A 27 -25.53 -11.35 13.73
N LEU A 28 -25.27 -12.65 13.55
CA LEU A 28 -23.92 -13.21 13.62
C LEU A 28 -23.20 -13.19 12.27
N ILE A 29 -23.89 -13.44 11.14
CA ILE A 29 -23.25 -13.53 9.82
C ILE A 29 -23.81 -12.54 8.79
N GLY A 30 -24.85 -11.77 9.13
CA GLY A 30 -25.45 -10.75 8.25
C GLY A 30 -26.19 -11.31 7.04
N LEU A 31 -26.49 -12.60 7.02
CA LEU A 31 -27.19 -13.30 5.92
C LEU A 31 -28.40 -14.06 6.48
N PRO A 32 -29.50 -14.20 5.73
CA PRO A 32 -30.61 -15.07 6.13
C PRO A 32 -30.18 -16.53 6.05
N PRO A 33 -30.76 -17.41 6.88
CA PRO A 33 -30.55 -18.84 6.74
C PRO A 33 -31.14 -19.37 5.44
N THR A 34 -30.59 -20.44 4.90
CA THR A 34 -31.18 -21.19 3.80
C THR A 34 -32.39 -22.00 4.28
N LEU A 35 -33.23 -22.43 3.37
CA LEU A 35 -34.37 -23.31 3.69
C LEU A 35 -33.90 -24.63 4.32
N ALA A 36 -32.79 -25.20 3.82
CA ALA A 36 -32.22 -26.42 4.36
C ALA A 36 -31.75 -26.25 5.82
N GLU A 37 -31.04 -25.17 6.13
CA GLU A 37 -30.59 -24.83 7.47
C GLU A 37 -31.77 -24.58 8.43
N THR A 38 -32.79 -23.89 7.94
CA THR A 38 -34.01 -23.63 8.71
C THR A 38 -34.72 -24.92 9.06
N ASN A 39 -34.95 -25.77 8.06
CA ASN A 39 -35.63 -27.08 8.28
C ASN A 39 -34.83 -27.99 9.21
N ALA A 40 -33.53 -28.08 9.03
CA ALA A 40 -32.64 -28.85 9.90
C ALA A 40 -32.72 -28.38 11.36
N PHE A 41 -32.62 -27.07 11.60
CA PHE A 41 -32.70 -26.53 12.95
C PHE A 41 -34.09 -26.74 13.58
N VAL A 42 -35.17 -26.51 12.83
CA VAL A 42 -36.55 -26.66 13.33
C VAL A 42 -36.86 -28.14 13.67
N ALA A 43 -36.32 -29.06 12.89
CA ALA A 43 -36.47 -30.51 13.14
C ALA A 43 -35.64 -31.04 14.32
N ASP A 44 -34.50 -30.44 14.62
CA ASP A 44 -33.61 -30.84 15.69
C ASP A 44 -34.19 -30.48 17.06
N LYS A 45 -34.61 -31.48 17.82
CA LYS A 45 -35.23 -31.34 19.17
C LYS A 45 -34.27 -31.56 20.32
N SER A 46 -32.98 -31.73 20.06
CA SER A 46 -31.97 -31.88 21.11
C SER A 46 -31.85 -30.62 21.95
N ALA A 47 -31.50 -30.81 23.24
CA ALA A 47 -31.43 -29.69 24.19
C ALA A 47 -30.39 -28.64 23.85
N ASP A 48 -29.31 -29.04 23.17
CA ASP A 48 -28.17 -28.22 22.77
C ASP A 48 -28.26 -27.72 21.28
N ALA A 49 -29.39 -27.95 20.62
CA ALA A 49 -29.57 -27.55 19.18
C ALA A 49 -29.34 -26.07 18.96
N TYR A 50 -29.73 -25.22 19.93
CA TYR A 50 -29.55 -23.77 19.82
C TYR A 50 -28.07 -23.38 19.96
N GLU A 51 -27.37 -23.91 20.92
CA GLU A 51 -25.96 -23.67 21.18
C GLU A 51 -25.09 -24.14 19.99
N ARG A 52 -25.37 -25.33 19.43
CA ARG A 52 -24.70 -25.79 18.19
C ARG A 52 -24.95 -24.88 16.99
N LEU A 53 -26.17 -24.33 16.88
CA LEU A 53 -26.45 -23.34 15.83
C LEU A 53 -25.61 -22.09 16.04
N VAL A 54 -25.50 -21.58 17.26
CA VAL A 54 -24.65 -20.42 17.60
C VAL A 54 -23.19 -20.69 17.22
N ASP A 55 -22.64 -21.82 17.65
CA ASP A 55 -21.25 -22.20 17.38
C ASP A 55 -20.97 -22.28 15.87
N ARG A 56 -21.84 -22.97 15.14
CA ARG A 56 -21.73 -23.06 13.66
C ARG A 56 -21.74 -21.68 12.98
N LEU A 57 -22.55 -20.74 13.46
CA LEU A 57 -22.60 -19.40 12.88
C LEU A 57 -21.37 -18.57 13.25
N LEU A 58 -20.83 -18.71 14.44
CA LEU A 58 -19.58 -18.06 14.88
C LEU A 58 -18.34 -18.60 14.13
N GLU A 59 -18.38 -19.86 13.68
CA GLU A 59 -17.33 -20.47 12.85
C GLU A 59 -17.46 -20.12 11.36
N SER A 60 -18.59 -19.56 10.95
CA SER A 60 -18.82 -19.20 9.55
C SER A 60 -17.83 -18.11 9.08
N PRO A 61 -17.23 -18.23 7.89
CA PRO A 61 -16.37 -17.19 7.34
C PRO A 61 -17.11 -15.87 7.06
N HIS A 62 -18.45 -15.89 7.04
CA HIS A 62 -19.28 -14.70 6.93
C HIS A 62 -19.44 -13.93 8.24
N TYR A 63 -19.00 -14.49 9.37
CA TYR A 63 -18.95 -13.80 10.65
C TYR A 63 -18.04 -12.57 10.57
N GLY A 64 -16.81 -12.74 10.07
CA GLY A 64 -15.88 -11.61 9.91
C GLY A 64 -16.43 -10.52 9.01
N GLU A 65 -17.12 -10.85 7.90
CA GLU A 65 -17.75 -9.83 7.04
C GLU A 65 -18.81 -9.01 7.79
N ARG A 66 -19.60 -9.66 8.64
CA ARG A 66 -20.65 -8.99 9.43
C ARG A 66 -20.05 -8.03 10.47
N TRP A 67 -19.02 -8.47 11.19
CA TRP A 67 -18.46 -7.72 12.31
C TRP A 67 -17.40 -6.71 11.83
N ALA A 68 -16.65 -7.00 10.77
CA ALA A 68 -15.79 -6.03 10.11
C ALA A 68 -16.57 -4.79 9.65
N ARG A 69 -17.81 -4.96 9.12
CA ARG A 69 -18.63 -3.81 8.71
C ARG A 69 -18.78 -2.77 9.84
N VAL A 70 -18.97 -3.23 11.08
CA VAL A 70 -19.08 -2.31 12.23
C VAL A 70 -17.77 -1.54 12.43
N TRP A 71 -16.64 -2.24 12.33
CA TRP A 71 -15.33 -1.63 12.47
C TRP A 71 -14.99 -0.67 11.33
N LEU A 72 -15.42 -0.98 10.10
CA LEU A 72 -15.24 -0.12 8.94
C LEU A 72 -15.97 1.21 9.07
N ASP A 73 -17.11 1.26 9.75
CA ASP A 73 -17.82 2.52 10.06
C ASP A 73 -17.00 3.39 11.03
N LEU A 74 -16.43 2.79 12.07
CA LEU A 74 -15.55 3.49 13.00
C LEU A 74 -14.30 4.04 12.31
N ALA A 75 -13.73 3.24 11.43
CA ALA A 75 -12.52 3.58 10.68
C ALA A 75 -12.77 4.59 9.55
N ARG A 76 -14.00 4.96 9.23
CA ARG A 76 -14.34 5.84 8.09
C ARG A 76 -13.96 5.23 6.74
N TYR A 77 -14.03 3.88 6.62
CA TYR A 77 -13.62 3.18 5.42
C TYR A 77 -14.26 3.77 4.16
N SER A 78 -13.43 4.01 3.16
CA SER A 78 -13.87 4.37 1.81
C SER A 78 -12.80 3.98 0.79
N ASP A 79 -13.24 3.60 -0.42
CA ASP A 79 -12.36 3.30 -1.55
C ASP A 79 -11.83 4.56 -2.24
N THR A 80 -12.07 5.75 -1.65
CA THR A 80 -11.65 7.05 -2.20
C THR A 80 -11.06 7.96 -1.12
N GLN A 81 -10.29 8.98 -1.55
CA GLN A 81 -9.54 9.86 -0.66
C GLN A 81 -10.41 10.88 0.09
N GLY A 82 -11.49 11.34 -0.52
CA GLY A 82 -12.32 12.42 -0.01
C GLY A 82 -11.99 13.78 -0.63
N TYR A 83 -12.46 14.85 0.01
CA TYR A 83 -12.43 16.21 -0.50
C TYR A 83 -13.05 16.33 -1.91
N GLU A 84 -12.71 17.34 -2.69
CA GLU A 84 -13.37 17.61 -3.98
C GLU A 84 -12.99 16.60 -5.07
N LYS A 85 -11.69 16.26 -5.21
CA LYS A 85 -11.25 15.28 -6.20
C LYS A 85 -11.74 13.89 -5.90
N ASP A 86 -11.71 13.51 -4.64
CA ASP A 86 -12.15 12.21 -4.15
C ASP A 86 -11.71 11.05 -5.06
N ALA A 87 -10.39 11.03 -5.34
CA ALA A 87 -9.78 10.04 -6.20
C ALA A 87 -9.83 8.63 -5.58
N PRO A 88 -9.92 7.57 -6.41
CA PRO A 88 -9.84 6.19 -5.91
C PRO A 88 -8.52 5.91 -5.23
N ARG A 89 -8.55 5.13 -4.13
CA ARG A 89 -7.36 4.60 -3.45
C ARG A 89 -7.48 3.11 -3.17
N THR A 90 -6.36 2.45 -2.97
CA THR A 90 -6.33 1.02 -2.68
C THR A 90 -6.25 0.79 -1.17
N ILE A 91 -7.39 0.66 -0.51
CA ILE A 91 -7.50 0.42 0.94
C ILE A 91 -8.22 -0.91 1.25
N TRP A 92 -8.83 -1.55 0.26
CA TRP A 92 -9.58 -2.80 0.44
C TRP A 92 -8.74 -3.97 1.01
N PRO A 93 -7.41 -4.08 0.83
CA PRO A 93 -6.65 -5.13 1.50
C PRO A 93 -6.71 -5.06 3.02
N TRP A 94 -6.76 -3.84 3.58
CA TRP A 94 -6.97 -3.64 5.01
C TRP A 94 -8.37 -4.08 5.46
N ARG A 95 -9.43 -3.83 4.67
CA ARG A 95 -10.76 -4.38 4.97
C ARG A 95 -10.73 -5.90 5.04
N ASP A 96 -10.02 -6.55 4.13
CA ASP A 96 -9.92 -8.01 4.08
C ASP A 96 -9.12 -8.54 5.28
N GLU A 97 -8.08 -7.83 5.71
CA GLU A 97 -7.32 -8.12 6.95
C GLU A 97 -8.24 -8.05 8.18
N VAL A 98 -9.06 -7.00 8.31
CA VAL A 98 -10.02 -6.87 9.41
C VAL A 98 -11.04 -8.02 9.41
N ILE A 99 -11.53 -8.44 8.25
CA ILE A 99 -12.42 -9.61 8.12
C ILE A 99 -11.73 -10.88 8.63
N GLU A 100 -10.48 -11.09 8.26
CA GLU A 100 -9.69 -12.26 8.67
C GLU A 100 -9.40 -12.24 10.17
N SER A 101 -9.04 -11.10 10.74
CA SER A 101 -8.83 -10.93 12.18
C SER A 101 -10.07 -11.30 13.00
N PHE A 102 -11.27 -10.86 12.59
CA PHE A 102 -12.50 -11.25 13.26
C PHE A 102 -12.84 -12.74 13.06
N ASN A 103 -12.63 -13.30 11.87
CA ASN A 103 -12.87 -14.73 11.63
C ASN A 103 -11.97 -15.61 12.50
N ASN A 104 -10.73 -15.21 12.70
CA ASN A 104 -9.75 -15.89 13.56
C ASN A 104 -9.94 -15.60 15.06
N ASP A 105 -10.99 -14.84 15.42
CA ASP A 105 -11.24 -14.40 16.80
C ASP A 105 -10.00 -13.79 17.46
N MET A 106 -9.29 -12.94 16.70
CA MET A 106 -8.12 -12.22 17.22
C MET A 106 -8.52 -11.50 18.52
N PRO A 107 -7.79 -11.68 19.64
CA PRO A 107 -8.06 -10.96 20.88
C PRO A 107 -8.17 -9.45 20.63
N TYR A 108 -9.19 -8.81 21.17
CA TYR A 108 -9.48 -7.39 20.89
C TYR A 108 -8.35 -6.45 21.35
N ASP A 109 -7.59 -6.83 22.36
CA ASP A 109 -6.38 -6.12 22.80
C ASP A 109 -5.26 -6.21 21.77
N GLN A 110 -4.97 -7.40 21.22
CA GLN A 110 -4.02 -7.58 20.14
C GLN A 110 -4.49 -6.85 18.88
N PHE A 111 -5.75 -7.01 18.49
CA PHE A 111 -6.34 -6.29 17.37
C PHE A 111 -6.17 -4.78 17.52
N THR A 112 -6.43 -4.22 18.70
CA THR A 112 -6.24 -2.79 18.99
C THR A 112 -4.79 -2.36 18.82
N ILE A 113 -3.85 -3.14 19.36
CA ILE A 113 -2.41 -2.86 19.23
C ILE A 113 -1.99 -2.84 17.76
N GLU A 114 -2.44 -3.80 16.97
CA GLU A 114 -2.09 -3.89 15.55
C GLU A 114 -2.72 -2.77 14.71
N GLN A 115 -3.98 -2.43 14.95
CA GLN A 115 -4.66 -1.32 14.25
C GLN A 115 -4.00 0.05 14.54
N LEU A 116 -3.48 0.29 15.72
CA LEU A 116 -2.88 1.55 16.12
C LEU A 116 -1.37 1.63 15.88
N ALA A 117 -0.65 0.51 16.02
CA ALA A 117 0.79 0.50 16.15
C ALA A 117 1.46 -0.79 15.65
N GLY A 118 0.84 -1.51 14.73
CA GLY A 118 1.38 -2.77 14.19
C GLY A 118 2.76 -2.62 13.57
N ASP A 119 3.08 -1.47 12.98
CA ASP A 119 4.40 -1.12 12.44
C ASP A 119 5.49 -0.93 13.50
N LEU A 120 5.10 -0.79 14.79
CA LEU A 120 6.00 -0.59 15.92
C LEU A 120 6.27 -1.87 16.72
N LEU A 121 5.67 -2.99 16.30
CA LEU A 121 5.91 -4.27 16.93
C LEU A 121 7.29 -4.84 16.56
N PRO A 122 7.98 -5.55 17.47
CA PRO A 122 9.22 -6.24 17.14
C PRO A 122 9.01 -7.24 16.00
N ASN A 123 9.81 -7.17 14.94
CA ASN A 123 9.71 -8.05 13.76
C ASN A 123 8.30 -8.06 13.14
N ALA A 124 7.67 -6.89 13.05
CA ALA A 124 6.31 -6.73 12.56
C ALA A 124 6.08 -7.48 11.24
N THR A 125 5.04 -8.27 11.18
CA THR A 125 4.62 -8.97 9.96
C THR A 125 3.95 -8.00 8.97
N THR A 126 3.83 -8.43 7.72
CA THR A 126 3.12 -7.64 6.69
C THR A 126 1.68 -7.33 7.12
N ASP A 127 0.99 -8.29 7.74
CA ASP A 127 -0.41 -8.13 8.14
C ASP A 127 -0.54 -7.18 9.35
N GLN A 128 0.40 -7.21 10.29
CA GLN A 128 0.49 -6.25 11.40
C GLN A 128 0.74 -4.81 10.91
N ILE A 129 1.63 -4.66 9.93
CA ILE A 129 1.86 -3.34 9.32
C ILE A 129 0.62 -2.89 8.55
N LEU A 130 -0.05 -3.79 7.81
CA LEU A 130 -1.28 -3.50 7.09
C LEU A 130 -2.41 -3.05 8.01
N ALA A 131 -2.54 -3.63 9.21
CA ALA A 131 -3.55 -3.25 10.20
C ALA A 131 -3.52 -1.75 10.52
N THR A 132 -2.34 -1.10 10.48
CA THR A 132 -2.20 0.35 10.72
C THR A 132 -2.91 1.23 9.69
N ALA A 133 -3.38 0.67 8.59
CA ALA A 133 -4.19 1.40 7.60
C ALA A 133 -5.54 1.88 8.16
N PHE A 134 -5.94 1.44 9.38
CA PHE A 134 -7.02 2.05 10.14
C PHE A 134 -6.92 3.58 10.15
N HIS A 135 -5.77 4.13 10.48
CA HIS A 135 -5.52 5.56 10.50
C HIS A 135 -5.29 6.19 9.12
N ARG A 136 -5.13 5.38 8.07
CA ARG A 136 -5.01 5.87 6.70
C ARG A 136 -6.35 5.92 5.97
N ASN A 137 -7.46 5.62 6.67
CA ASN A 137 -8.81 5.92 6.21
C ASN A 137 -9.19 7.42 6.39
N THR A 138 -8.37 8.23 7.01
CA THR A 138 -8.45 9.69 7.00
C THR A 138 -8.59 10.22 5.57
N MET A 139 -9.32 11.31 5.37
CA MET A 139 -9.36 12.00 4.08
C MET A 139 -7.98 12.57 3.75
N GLU A 140 -7.61 12.53 2.48
CA GLU A 140 -6.36 13.04 1.93
C GLU A 140 -6.66 14.05 0.83
N ASN A 141 -5.97 15.20 0.85
CA ASN A 141 -6.12 16.22 -0.18
C ASN A 141 -5.09 16.02 -1.30
N ASP A 142 -5.54 16.10 -2.54
CA ASP A 142 -4.69 16.01 -3.76
C ASP A 142 -4.94 17.20 -4.69
N GLU A 143 -5.33 18.34 -4.15
CA GLU A 143 -5.61 19.54 -4.90
C GLU A 143 -4.37 20.43 -4.98
N GLY A 144 -4.20 21.10 -6.13
CA GLY A 144 -3.12 22.06 -6.32
C GLY A 144 -3.42 23.39 -5.61
N GLY A 145 -2.37 24.01 -5.05
CA GLY A 145 -2.48 25.34 -4.40
C GLY A 145 -2.93 25.31 -2.94
N THR A 146 -2.95 24.13 -2.32
CA THR A 146 -3.25 23.95 -0.89
C THR A 146 -1.97 23.86 -0.07
N ASP A 147 -2.06 24.09 1.24
CA ASP A 147 -0.95 23.91 2.17
C ASP A 147 -0.92 22.46 2.68
N ASP A 148 0.10 21.70 2.27
CA ASP A 148 0.31 20.30 2.68
C ASP A 148 0.34 20.16 4.22
N GLU A 149 0.86 21.17 4.96
CA GLU A 149 0.92 21.12 6.41
C GLU A 149 -0.45 21.30 7.06
N GLU A 150 -1.33 22.11 6.51
CA GLU A 150 -2.72 22.26 6.98
C GLU A 150 -3.44 20.92 6.96
N PHE A 151 -3.39 20.21 5.82
CA PHE A 151 -4.07 18.94 5.68
C PHE A 151 -3.40 17.82 6.47
N ARG A 152 -2.07 17.83 6.61
CA ARG A 152 -1.37 16.93 7.51
C ARG A 152 -1.83 17.12 8.96
N VAL A 153 -1.92 18.37 9.44
CA VAL A 153 -2.41 18.69 10.79
C VAL A 153 -3.87 18.28 10.95
N ALA A 154 -4.71 18.51 9.95
CA ALA A 154 -6.11 18.05 9.95
C ALA A 154 -6.20 16.53 10.07
N ALA A 155 -5.37 15.78 9.32
CA ALA A 155 -5.30 14.34 9.39
C ALA A 155 -4.88 13.83 10.77
N VAL A 156 -3.89 14.47 11.41
CA VAL A 156 -3.46 14.10 12.78
C VAL A 156 -4.56 14.38 13.80
N LYS A 157 -5.28 15.51 13.68
CA LYS A 157 -6.44 15.83 14.53
C LYS A 157 -7.55 14.79 14.39
N ASP A 158 -7.86 14.38 13.16
CA ASP A 158 -8.84 13.32 12.88
C ASP A 158 -8.44 11.99 13.51
N ARG A 159 -7.15 11.61 13.49
CA ARG A 159 -6.63 10.40 14.16
C ARG A 159 -6.79 10.43 15.66
N VAL A 160 -6.56 11.58 16.28
CA VAL A 160 -6.84 11.78 17.71
C VAL A 160 -8.32 11.55 18.01
N ASP A 161 -9.18 12.23 17.27
CA ASP A 161 -10.63 12.19 17.50
C ASP A 161 -11.18 10.77 17.29
N VAL A 162 -10.82 10.10 16.18
CA VAL A 162 -11.29 8.75 15.91
C VAL A 162 -10.77 7.71 16.91
N THR A 163 -9.54 7.87 17.41
CA THR A 163 -9.01 6.96 18.44
C THR A 163 -9.83 7.05 19.70
N VAL A 164 -10.09 8.24 20.19
CA VAL A 164 -10.85 8.43 21.43
C VAL A 164 -12.33 8.01 21.23
N GLN A 165 -12.93 8.34 20.10
CA GLN A 165 -14.30 7.91 19.80
C GLN A 165 -14.44 6.38 19.65
N ALA A 166 -13.53 5.74 18.92
CA ALA A 166 -13.64 4.31 18.64
C ALA A 166 -13.41 3.43 19.86
N TRP A 167 -12.47 3.79 20.74
CA TRP A 167 -12.11 2.97 21.88
C TRP A 167 -12.69 3.45 23.22
N MET A 168 -12.88 4.77 23.39
CA MET A 168 -13.33 5.32 24.66
C MET A 168 -14.76 5.87 24.61
N GLY A 169 -15.36 5.99 23.42
CA GLY A 169 -16.70 6.57 23.27
C GLY A 169 -16.78 8.03 23.76
N LEU A 170 -15.73 8.80 23.60
CA LEU A 170 -15.65 10.21 24.03
C LEU A 170 -15.48 11.15 22.84
N THR A 171 -15.97 12.37 22.99
CA THR A 171 -15.80 13.45 22.01
C THR A 171 -14.69 14.40 22.45
N MET A 172 -13.45 14.13 22.03
CA MET A 172 -12.30 14.94 22.41
C MET A 172 -12.09 16.19 21.52
N GLY A 173 -12.77 16.26 20.37
CA GLY A 173 -12.56 17.29 19.36
C GLY A 173 -12.78 18.73 19.79
N CYS A 174 -13.61 19.00 20.79
CA CYS A 174 -13.79 20.35 21.35
C CYS A 174 -12.50 20.89 21.98
N ALA A 175 -11.65 19.98 22.51
CA ALA A 175 -10.42 20.35 23.18
C ALA A 175 -9.29 20.82 22.21
N LYS A 176 -9.54 20.81 20.90
CA LYS A 176 -8.63 21.43 19.90
C LYS A 176 -8.45 22.93 20.11
N CYS A 177 -9.53 23.63 20.49
CA CYS A 177 -9.58 25.10 20.55
C CYS A 177 -9.55 25.65 21.98
N HIS A 178 -10.11 24.93 22.94
CA HIS A 178 -10.21 25.30 24.37
C HIS A 178 -10.37 24.01 25.18
N SER A 179 -10.20 24.05 26.51
CA SER A 179 -10.49 22.89 27.35
C SER A 179 -11.93 22.41 27.18
N HIS A 180 -12.15 21.08 27.19
CA HIS A 180 -13.49 20.53 26.99
C HIS A 180 -14.48 21.13 28.01
N LYS A 181 -15.68 21.47 27.53
CA LYS A 181 -16.66 22.20 28.36
C LYS A 181 -17.18 21.36 29.51
N TYR A 182 -17.34 20.08 29.30
CA TYR A 182 -18.03 19.19 30.26
C TYR A 182 -17.09 18.10 30.80
N ASP A 183 -16.31 17.47 29.95
CA ASP A 183 -15.42 16.39 30.35
C ASP A 183 -14.07 16.93 30.87
N PRO A 184 -13.41 16.22 31.78
CA PRO A 184 -12.13 16.66 32.39
C PRO A 184 -10.95 16.48 31.43
N ILE A 185 -11.05 17.09 30.25
CA ILE A 185 -10.03 17.04 29.17
C ILE A 185 -9.60 18.48 28.89
N SER A 186 -8.37 18.83 29.24
CA SER A 186 -7.84 20.14 28.92
C SER A 186 -7.38 20.24 27.46
N GLN A 187 -7.22 21.46 26.95
CA GLN A 187 -6.58 21.70 25.66
C GLN A 187 -5.15 21.13 25.65
N GLN A 188 -4.43 21.23 26.75
CA GLN A 188 -3.11 20.67 26.91
C GLN A 188 -3.12 19.13 26.79
N ASP A 189 -4.10 18.44 27.40
CA ASP A 189 -4.26 16.98 27.26
C ASP A 189 -4.50 16.59 25.80
N TYR A 190 -5.30 17.38 25.06
CA TYR A 190 -5.51 17.15 23.64
C TYR A 190 -4.19 17.16 22.85
N TYR A 191 -3.36 18.21 23.01
CA TYR A 191 -2.13 18.32 22.23
C TYR A 191 -1.03 17.38 22.73
N ARG A 192 -1.05 16.97 23.99
CA ARG A 192 -0.21 15.89 24.50
C ARG A 192 -0.58 14.54 23.85
N PHE A 193 -1.87 14.28 23.66
CA PHE A 193 -2.34 13.09 22.98
C PHE A 193 -2.09 13.17 21.46
N TYR A 194 -2.30 14.34 20.85
CA TYR A 194 -1.94 14.64 19.47
C TYR A 194 -0.45 14.31 19.17
N ALA A 195 0.44 14.56 20.12
CA ALA A 195 1.88 14.34 19.95
C ALA A 195 2.24 12.89 19.62
N PHE A 196 1.42 11.90 19.98
CA PHE A 196 1.62 10.50 19.61
C PHE A 196 1.43 10.27 18.10
N PHE A 197 0.46 10.94 17.49
CA PHE A 197 0.10 10.79 16.09
C PHE A 197 0.84 11.78 15.17
N ASN A 198 1.50 12.78 15.74
CA ASN A 198 2.30 13.76 14.99
C ASN A 198 3.64 13.18 14.50
N GLN A 199 4.02 11.98 14.94
CA GLN A 199 5.31 11.35 14.65
C GLN A 199 5.24 10.32 13.52
N THR A 200 4.46 10.59 12.47
CA THR A 200 4.27 9.68 11.33
C THR A 200 4.85 10.25 10.04
N GLU A 201 5.30 9.37 9.14
CA GLU A 201 5.98 9.76 7.90
C GLU A 201 5.06 10.44 6.88
N ASP A 202 3.77 10.17 6.94
CA ASP A 202 2.81 10.74 6.00
C ASP A 202 2.70 12.27 6.13
N ALA A 203 2.51 12.91 5.00
CA ALA A 203 2.38 14.35 4.87
C ALA A 203 1.26 14.64 3.86
N ASP A 204 0.02 14.35 4.23
CA ASP A 204 -1.18 14.51 3.40
C ASP A 204 -1.06 13.88 1.99
N ARG A 205 -0.45 12.69 1.90
CA ARG A 205 -0.32 11.91 0.67
C ARG A 205 -0.44 10.43 0.97
N GLU A 206 -0.75 9.62 -0.05
CA GLU A 206 -0.89 8.17 0.11
C GLU A 206 0.33 7.47 0.72
N ARG A 207 1.52 8.04 0.61
CA ARG A 207 2.75 7.45 1.18
C ARG A 207 2.83 7.66 2.69
N PRO A 208 3.45 6.74 3.44
CA PRO A 208 4.04 5.47 3.01
C PRO A 208 2.99 4.41 2.64
N THR A 209 3.36 3.50 1.73
CA THR A 209 2.50 2.39 1.28
C THR A 209 3.20 1.05 1.46
N LEU A 210 2.40 -0.01 1.54
CA LEU A 210 2.82 -1.40 1.65
C LEU A 210 2.28 -2.20 0.47
N PRO A 211 3.11 -2.95 -0.29
CA PRO A 211 2.60 -3.93 -1.25
C PRO A 211 1.78 -5.03 -0.55
N THR A 212 0.56 -5.23 -0.98
CA THR A 212 -0.41 -6.14 -0.36
C THR A 212 -0.92 -7.16 -1.37
N PRO A 213 -0.11 -8.18 -1.71
CA PRO A 213 -0.52 -9.19 -2.66
C PRO A 213 -1.69 -10.01 -2.13
N THR A 214 -2.69 -10.27 -2.99
CA THR A 214 -3.76 -11.23 -2.71
C THR A 214 -3.17 -12.63 -2.49
N GLN A 215 -3.91 -13.52 -1.84
CA GLN A 215 -3.47 -14.91 -1.63
C GLN A 215 -3.08 -15.61 -2.95
N ARG A 216 -3.82 -15.36 -4.03
CA ARG A 216 -3.48 -15.86 -5.37
C ARG A 216 -2.14 -15.32 -5.85
N GLN A 217 -1.91 -14.00 -5.72
CA GLN A 217 -0.65 -13.36 -6.11
C GLN A 217 0.51 -13.84 -5.24
N ARG A 218 0.33 -13.99 -3.92
CA ARG A 218 1.35 -14.54 -3.01
C ARG A 218 1.80 -15.94 -3.50
N LYS A 219 0.85 -16.85 -3.78
CA LYS A 219 1.16 -18.18 -4.31
C LYS A 219 1.92 -18.13 -5.63
N GLN A 220 1.51 -17.27 -6.56
CA GLN A 220 2.17 -17.13 -7.86
C GLN A 220 3.58 -16.55 -7.73
N ILE A 221 3.79 -15.54 -6.89
CA ILE A 221 5.10 -14.94 -6.58
C ILE A 221 6.03 -16.00 -5.99
N THR A 222 5.59 -16.73 -4.97
CA THR A 222 6.37 -17.81 -4.33
C THR A 222 6.75 -18.92 -5.33
N SER A 223 5.83 -19.31 -6.21
CA SER A 223 6.10 -20.28 -7.28
C SER A 223 7.21 -19.76 -8.22
N LEU A 224 7.07 -18.54 -8.72
CA LEU A 224 8.05 -17.92 -9.62
C LEU A 224 9.43 -17.76 -8.95
N GLU A 225 9.48 -17.35 -7.68
CA GLU A 225 10.71 -17.23 -6.91
C GLU A 225 11.38 -18.59 -6.68
N THR A 226 10.59 -19.65 -6.48
CA THR A 226 11.11 -21.01 -6.34
C THR A 226 11.66 -21.53 -7.66
N GLU A 227 10.94 -21.29 -8.75
CA GLU A 227 11.38 -21.66 -10.09
C GLU A 227 12.65 -20.90 -10.52
N LEU A 228 12.76 -19.62 -10.17
CA LEU A 228 13.96 -18.82 -10.39
C LEU A 228 15.17 -19.43 -9.68
N ARG A 229 15.03 -19.76 -8.40
CA ARG A 229 16.11 -20.39 -7.61
C ARG A 229 16.57 -21.71 -8.24
N LEU A 230 15.66 -22.53 -8.73
CA LEU A 230 16.00 -23.79 -9.39
C LEU A 230 16.78 -23.55 -10.70
N VAL A 231 16.41 -22.57 -11.49
CA VAL A 231 17.14 -22.21 -12.71
C VAL A 231 18.53 -21.65 -12.37
N GLU A 232 18.64 -20.80 -11.35
CA GLU A 232 19.93 -20.26 -10.87
C GLU A 232 20.85 -21.37 -10.33
N GLN A 233 20.31 -22.35 -9.61
CA GLN A 233 21.07 -23.53 -9.17
C GLN A 233 21.63 -24.32 -10.36
N ARG A 234 20.81 -24.61 -11.37
CA ARG A 234 21.24 -25.29 -12.59
C ARG A 234 22.29 -24.52 -13.38
N LEU A 235 22.21 -23.18 -13.39
CA LEU A 235 23.23 -22.33 -14.01
C LEU A 235 24.58 -22.37 -13.28
N ASN A 236 24.56 -22.63 -11.97
CA ASN A 236 25.77 -22.76 -11.15
C ASN A 236 26.36 -24.18 -11.21
N GLU A 237 25.60 -25.20 -11.59
CA GLU A 237 26.08 -26.52 -11.84
C GLU A 237 26.92 -26.52 -13.13
N LYS A 238 28.23 -26.87 -13.01
CA LYS A 238 29.09 -27.00 -14.19
C LYS A 238 28.71 -28.27 -14.95
N SER A 239 28.08 -28.11 -16.12
CA SER A 239 27.77 -29.24 -16.99
C SER A 239 29.05 -29.98 -17.41
N ALA A 240 29.01 -31.31 -17.48
CA ALA A 240 30.09 -32.10 -18.03
C ALA A 240 30.37 -31.62 -19.47
N GLY A 241 31.59 -31.16 -19.73
CA GLY A 241 31.99 -30.62 -21.03
C GLY A 241 32.01 -29.08 -21.13
N TYR A 242 31.36 -28.32 -20.20
CA TYR A 242 31.39 -26.86 -20.24
C TYR A 242 32.80 -26.28 -20.35
N ALA A 243 33.73 -26.78 -19.54
CA ALA A 243 35.11 -26.29 -19.53
C ALA A 243 35.84 -26.53 -20.88
N ARG A 244 35.59 -27.70 -21.53
CA ARG A 244 36.10 -27.99 -22.85
C ARG A 244 35.51 -27.06 -23.90
N ASP A 245 34.20 -26.96 -23.94
CA ASP A 245 33.47 -26.16 -24.92
C ASP A 245 33.78 -24.66 -24.79
N TRP A 246 33.96 -24.19 -23.55
CA TRP A 246 34.42 -22.83 -23.26
C TRP A 246 35.86 -22.62 -23.77
N LYS A 247 36.79 -23.56 -23.50
CA LYS A 247 38.20 -23.49 -23.95
C LYS A 247 38.27 -23.44 -25.47
N GLU A 248 37.55 -24.33 -26.16
CA GLU A 248 37.52 -24.37 -27.62
C GLU A 248 36.97 -23.10 -28.24
N TRP A 249 35.90 -22.57 -27.66
CA TRP A 249 35.30 -21.31 -28.14
C TRP A 249 36.22 -20.12 -27.85
N ARG A 250 36.79 -20.03 -26.67
CA ARG A 250 37.71 -18.97 -26.26
C ARG A 250 38.95 -18.87 -27.13
N THR A 251 39.57 -19.99 -27.51
CA THR A 251 40.75 -20.00 -28.37
C THR A 251 40.53 -19.29 -29.71
N ARG A 252 39.30 -19.27 -30.18
CA ARG A 252 38.95 -18.51 -31.40
C ARG A 252 39.06 -16.99 -31.21
N PHE A 253 38.95 -16.48 -29.99
CA PHE A 253 39.07 -15.06 -29.65
C PHE A 253 40.51 -14.66 -29.24
N GLU A 254 41.36 -15.58 -28.90
CA GLU A 254 42.78 -15.29 -28.66
C GLU A 254 43.48 -14.84 -29.95
N ALA A 255 42.96 -15.25 -31.10
CA ALA A 255 43.43 -14.81 -32.42
C ALA A 255 42.81 -13.47 -32.87
N GLN A 256 41.65 -13.06 -32.31
CA GLN A 256 40.96 -11.83 -32.66
C GLN A 256 40.34 -11.21 -31.38
N PRO A 257 40.98 -10.18 -30.79
CA PRO A 257 40.47 -9.54 -29.57
C PRO A 257 39.08 -8.95 -29.78
N LEU A 258 38.24 -9.04 -28.75
CA LEU A 258 36.86 -8.53 -28.80
C LEU A 258 36.81 -7.04 -29.12
N TRP A 259 37.80 -6.32 -28.65
CA TRP A 259 37.95 -4.87 -28.85
C TRP A 259 39.40 -4.56 -29.25
N SER A 260 39.57 -3.90 -30.38
CA SER A 260 40.85 -3.41 -30.86
C SER A 260 40.91 -1.89 -30.70
N PRO A 261 41.94 -1.35 -30.02
CA PRO A 261 42.04 0.11 -29.86
C PRO A 261 42.18 0.80 -31.20
N LEU A 262 41.56 1.97 -31.33
CA LEU A 262 41.72 2.82 -32.51
C LEU A 262 42.76 3.90 -32.22
N PHE A 263 43.58 4.20 -33.26
CA PHE A 263 44.65 5.18 -33.17
C PHE A 263 44.28 6.45 -33.94
N LYS A 264 44.59 7.60 -33.33
CA LYS A 264 44.30 8.88 -33.98
C LYS A 264 45.22 9.14 -35.16
N SER A 265 44.61 9.62 -36.24
CA SER A 265 45.30 10.23 -37.36
C SER A 265 45.21 11.77 -37.35
N ASN A 266 44.11 12.32 -36.77
CA ASN A 266 43.94 13.75 -36.56
C ASN A 266 43.08 14.05 -35.33
N PHE A 267 43.26 15.24 -34.73
CA PHE A 267 42.46 15.75 -33.62
C PHE A 267 42.25 17.26 -33.71
N GLU A 268 41.03 17.71 -33.54
CA GLU A 268 40.64 19.10 -33.50
C GLU A 268 39.80 19.36 -32.23
N SER A 269 40.08 20.45 -31.53
CA SER A 269 39.34 20.95 -30.37
C SER A 269 38.95 22.39 -30.57
N ARG A 270 37.76 22.80 -30.16
CA ARG A 270 37.32 24.20 -30.21
C ARG A 270 38.12 25.11 -29.29
N GLN A 271 38.64 24.55 -28.19
CA GLN A 271 39.40 25.26 -27.15
C GLN A 271 40.92 25.02 -27.23
N ASN A 272 41.42 24.51 -28.39
CA ASN A 272 42.83 24.20 -28.64
C ASN A 272 43.46 23.25 -27.58
N VAL A 273 42.70 22.31 -27.09
CA VAL A 273 43.19 21.28 -26.18
C VAL A 273 44.14 20.35 -26.91
N THR A 274 45.24 19.93 -26.27
CA THR A 274 46.16 18.93 -26.79
C THR A 274 45.75 17.53 -26.29
N LEU A 275 45.58 16.59 -27.22
CA LEU A 275 45.28 15.19 -26.93
C LEU A 275 46.43 14.28 -27.30
N ASN A 276 47.04 13.66 -26.30
CA ASN A 276 48.10 12.66 -26.49
C ASN A 276 47.49 11.25 -26.57
N GLN A 277 48.20 10.31 -27.19
CA GLN A 277 47.78 8.90 -27.23
C GLN A 277 49.00 8.00 -26.95
N ASP A 278 48.84 7.00 -26.08
CA ASP A 278 49.86 6.02 -25.79
C ASP A 278 49.86 4.82 -26.76
N GLU A 279 50.84 3.94 -26.62
CA GLU A 279 50.96 2.71 -27.43
C GLU A 279 49.81 1.71 -27.22
N ARG A 280 49.04 1.85 -26.12
CA ARG A 280 47.88 1.03 -25.78
C ARG A 280 46.59 1.63 -26.32
N GLY A 281 46.66 2.76 -27.03
CA GLY A 281 45.50 3.44 -27.59
C GLY A 281 44.75 4.31 -26.60
N THR A 282 45.33 4.60 -25.42
CA THR A 282 44.69 5.46 -24.42
C THR A 282 44.94 6.92 -24.76
N PHE A 283 43.88 7.70 -24.84
CA PHE A 283 43.90 9.16 -25.03
C PHE A 283 44.04 9.84 -23.67
N VAL A 284 44.89 10.85 -23.61
CA VAL A 284 45.09 11.67 -22.40
C VAL A 284 45.15 13.13 -22.80
N VAL A 285 44.29 13.95 -22.20
CA VAL A 285 44.31 15.39 -22.36
C VAL A 285 45.50 15.98 -21.60
N ALA A 286 46.32 16.78 -22.32
CA ALA A 286 47.42 17.52 -21.71
C ALA A 286 46.94 18.87 -21.17
N GLY A 287 47.41 19.22 -19.95
CA GLY A 287 47.04 20.48 -19.29
C GLY A 287 45.71 20.46 -18.58
N GLU A 288 45.18 21.67 -18.31
CA GLU A 288 43.88 21.85 -17.67
C GLU A 288 42.73 21.66 -18.67
N LEU A 289 41.62 21.08 -18.19
CA LEU A 289 40.42 20.96 -18.99
C LEU A 289 39.66 22.29 -19.06
N PRO A 290 39.24 22.72 -20.25
CA PRO A 290 38.36 23.87 -20.38
C PRO A 290 36.99 23.62 -19.75
N ASP A 291 36.19 24.70 -19.58
CA ASP A 291 34.83 24.57 -19.05
C ASP A 291 33.94 23.74 -19.98
N LYS A 292 34.06 23.90 -21.26
CA LYS A 292 33.31 23.24 -22.34
C LYS A 292 34.21 22.99 -23.54
N ASP A 293 33.96 21.90 -24.27
CA ASP A 293 34.63 21.70 -25.58
C ASP A 293 33.84 20.73 -26.47
N ALA A 294 34.13 20.75 -27.74
CA ALA A 294 33.72 19.78 -28.72
C ALA A 294 34.94 19.27 -29.48
N TRP A 295 35.15 17.97 -29.43
CA TRP A 295 36.32 17.33 -30.03
C TRP A 295 35.94 16.60 -31.31
N LYS A 296 36.75 16.77 -32.35
CA LYS A 296 36.72 15.96 -33.58
C LYS A 296 37.94 15.08 -33.61
N LEU A 297 37.75 13.82 -33.40
CA LEU A 297 38.79 12.82 -33.41
C LEU A 297 38.68 11.96 -34.67
N THR A 298 39.70 11.98 -35.52
CA THR A 298 39.78 11.10 -36.68
C THR A 298 40.69 9.92 -36.36
N VAL A 299 40.23 8.70 -36.61
CA VAL A 299 40.91 7.46 -36.31
C VAL A 299 40.94 6.54 -37.54
N ASP A 300 42.01 5.75 -37.67
CA ASP A 300 42.13 4.80 -38.76
C ASP A 300 41.29 3.53 -38.48
N LEU A 301 40.65 2.99 -39.50
CA LEU A 301 39.90 1.74 -39.43
C LEU A 301 40.76 0.54 -39.85
N PRO A 302 40.50 -0.63 -39.29
CA PRO A 302 41.08 -1.90 -39.75
C PRO A 302 40.79 -2.09 -41.26
N THR A 303 41.78 -2.60 -41.98
CA THR A 303 41.69 -2.80 -43.43
C THR A 303 41.29 -4.24 -43.83
N ASP A 304 41.28 -5.14 -42.88
CA ASP A 304 41.06 -6.60 -43.03
C ASP A 304 39.69 -7.08 -42.51
N GLN A 305 39.04 -6.30 -41.67
CA GLN A 305 37.81 -6.72 -41.01
C GLN A 305 36.71 -5.64 -41.03
N ALA A 306 35.46 -6.09 -41.10
CA ALA A 306 34.32 -5.20 -40.99
C ALA A 306 34.16 -4.73 -39.55
N VAL A 307 33.95 -3.45 -39.34
CA VAL A 307 33.68 -2.87 -38.01
C VAL A 307 32.17 -2.82 -37.73
N THR A 308 31.76 -3.44 -36.64
CA THR A 308 30.35 -3.60 -36.23
C THR A 308 29.94 -2.62 -35.14
N ALA A 309 30.88 -2.23 -34.27
CA ALA A 309 30.63 -1.35 -33.12
C ALA A 309 31.85 -0.57 -32.70
N ILE A 310 31.62 0.50 -31.95
CA ILE A 310 32.67 1.24 -31.22
C ILE A 310 32.39 1.19 -29.72
N ARG A 311 33.44 1.29 -28.93
CA ARG A 311 33.43 1.36 -27.47
C ARG A 311 34.21 2.58 -27.00
N ILE A 312 33.65 3.35 -26.09
CA ILE A 312 34.34 4.41 -25.35
C ILE A 312 34.53 3.92 -23.93
N GLU A 313 35.77 3.91 -23.45
CA GLU A 313 36.13 3.54 -22.08
C GLU A 313 36.76 4.74 -21.38
N THR A 314 36.28 5.09 -20.19
CA THR A 314 36.97 6.03 -19.31
C THR A 314 37.95 5.27 -18.45
N GLN A 315 39.19 5.74 -18.33
CA GLN A 315 40.22 5.08 -17.52
C GLN A 315 40.64 5.99 -16.38
N PRO A 316 40.43 5.63 -15.11
CA PRO A 316 41.01 6.33 -13.98
C PRO A 316 42.55 6.17 -14.01
N LYS A 317 43.26 7.17 -13.53
CA LYS A 317 44.71 7.16 -13.47
C LYS A 317 45.16 6.07 -12.47
N GLU A 318 46.22 5.33 -12.85
CA GLU A 318 46.93 4.41 -11.95
C GLU A 318 47.46 5.17 -10.72
N ALA A 319 47.60 4.46 -9.60
CA ALA A 319 47.91 4.94 -8.25
C ALA A 319 48.83 6.18 -8.18
N GLY A 320 48.32 7.30 -7.67
CA GLY A 320 49.05 8.51 -7.33
C GLY A 320 48.61 9.82 -7.95
N GLY A 321 47.62 9.85 -8.82
CA GLY A 321 47.09 11.08 -9.40
C GLY A 321 45.57 11.27 -9.24
N ARG A 322 45.14 12.42 -8.78
CA ARG A 322 43.73 12.83 -8.74
C ARG A 322 43.24 13.08 -10.18
N TRP A 323 42.53 12.11 -10.76
CA TRP A 323 42.23 12.18 -12.19
C TRP A 323 40.81 12.42 -12.58
N GLN A 324 39.84 11.89 -11.86
CA GLN A 324 38.45 12.18 -12.08
C GLN A 324 37.74 12.33 -10.75
N ASP A 325 37.95 13.50 -10.13
CA ASP A 325 37.08 13.92 -9.02
C ASP A 325 35.73 14.42 -9.56
N LYS A 326 35.60 14.54 -10.90
CA LYS A 326 34.43 15.10 -11.56
C LYS A 326 33.77 14.08 -12.47
N ASN A 327 32.45 14.16 -12.56
CA ASN A 327 31.67 13.43 -13.54
C ASN A 327 32.07 13.81 -14.97
N VAL A 328 31.62 13.04 -15.95
CA VAL A 328 31.72 13.36 -17.38
C VAL A 328 30.31 13.61 -17.90
N ALA A 329 30.15 14.54 -18.82
CA ALA A 329 28.91 14.82 -19.51
C ALA A 329 29.15 14.79 -21.03
N LEU A 330 29.08 13.61 -21.64
CA LEU A 330 29.12 13.44 -23.09
C LEU A 330 27.71 13.69 -23.64
N ARG A 331 27.46 14.88 -24.13
CA ARG A 331 26.12 15.32 -24.58
C ARG A 331 25.70 14.65 -25.87
N GLU A 332 26.60 14.59 -26.87
CA GLU A 332 26.30 14.00 -28.17
C GLU A 332 27.56 13.36 -28.76
N LEU A 333 27.40 12.18 -29.32
CA LEU A 333 28.39 11.45 -30.10
C LEU A 333 27.87 11.32 -31.54
N THR A 334 28.55 11.96 -32.47
CA THR A 334 28.30 11.70 -33.88
C THR A 334 29.50 11.05 -34.54
N VAL A 335 29.25 10.20 -35.53
CA VAL A 335 30.31 9.47 -36.25
C VAL A 335 30.09 9.61 -37.74
N GLU A 336 31.16 9.95 -38.44
CA GLU A 336 31.21 10.06 -39.92
C GLU A 336 32.24 9.09 -40.47
N LEU A 337 31.92 8.50 -41.60
CA LEU A 337 32.85 7.73 -42.39
C LEU A 337 33.58 8.67 -43.39
N ILE A 338 34.89 8.66 -43.34
CA ILE A 338 35.75 9.37 -44.28
C ILE A 338 36.32 8.37 -45.28
N GLU A 339 36.12 8.62 -46.55
CA GLU A 339 36.71 7.83 -47.67
C GLU A 339 37.46 8.73 -48.62
N PRO A 340 38.61 8.30 -49.15
CA PRO A 340 39.36 9.08 -50.14
C PRO A 340 38.48 9.46 -51.34
N GLY A 341 38.47 10.72 -51.66
CA GLY A 341 37.72 11.27 -52.81
C GLY A 341 36.21 11.37 -52.64
N ARG A 342 35.68 11.17 -51.42
CA ARG A 342 34.26 11.28 -51.12
C ARG A 342 34.00 12.31 -50.00
N LYS A 343 32.81 12.88 -49.96
CA LYS A 343 32.37 13.69 -48.83
C LYS A 343 32.13 12.78 -47.60
N PRO A 344 32.46 13.25 -46.40
CA PRO A 344 32.16 12.50 -45.16
C PRO A 344 30.68 12.11 -45.09
N ALA A 345 30.42 10.86 -44.72
CA ALA A 345 29.07 10.33 -44.61
C ALA A 345 28.72 10.03 -43.16
N LYS A 346 27.65 10.62 -42.61
CA LYS A 346 27.17 10.37 -41.24
C LYS A 346 26.73 8.91 -41.08
N LEU A 347 27.26 8.24 -40.07
CA LEU A 347 26.89 6.89 -39.74
C LEU A 347 25.85 6.87 -38.63
N LYS A 348 24.84 6.02 -38.77
CA LYS A 348 23.80 5.86 -37.75
C LYS A 348 24.29 4.87 -36.68
N LEU A 349 24.41 5.36 -35.44
CA LEU A 349 24.60 4.55 -34.25
C LEU A 349 23.27 4.03 -33.74
N VAL A 350 23.27 2.80 -33.19
CA VAL A 350 22.09 2.12 -32.65
C VAL A 350 22.47 1.30 -31.40
N ARG A 351 21.47 0.87 -30.64
CA ARG A 351 21.65 0.01 -29.45
C ARG A 351 22.75 0.49 -28.49
N PRO A 352 22.68 1.73 -27.99
CA PRO A 352 23.63 2.23 -27.01
C PRO A 352 23.54 1.43 -25.70
N ARG A 353 24.68 1.05 -25.14
CA ARG A 353 24.78 0.33 -23.86
C ARG A 353 25.93 0.92 -23.05
N ALA A 354 25.75 1.00 -21.72
CA ALA A 354 26.81 1.39 -20.80
C ALA A 354 26.80 0.45 -19.59
N ASP A 355 27.94 0.30 -18.93
CA ASP A 355 28.04 -0.41 -17.64
C ASP A 355 27.24 0.32 -16.56
N PHE A 356 27.24 1.65 -16.59
CA PHE A 356 26.47 2.51 -15.70
C PHE A 356 26.05 3.80 -16.41
N SER A 357 24.89 4.33 -16.02
CA SER A 357 24.41 5.67 -16.43
C SER A 357 23.74 6.37 -15.25
N GLN A 358 24.01 7.65 -15.09
CA GLN A 358 23.34 8.51 -14.13
C GLN A 358 21.85 8.68 -14.53
N ARG A 359 20.97 8.68 -13.54
CA ARG A 359 19.53 8.89 -13.79
C ARG A 359 19.28 10.23 -14.50
N GLY A 360 18.55 10.17 -15.62
CA GLY A 360 18.30 11.32 -16.50
C GLY A 360 19.43 11.62 -17.49
N TRP A 361 20.55 10.88 -17.43
CA TRP A 361 21.71 10.96 -18.28
C TRP A 361 22.09 9.57 -18.81
N GLU A 362 21.11 8.87 -19.33
CA GLU A 362 21.26 7.53 -19.89
C GLU A 362 22.06 7.59 -21.19
N VAL A 363 22.92 6.58 -21.44
CA VAL A 363 23.80 6.53 -22.60
C VAL A 363 23.07 6.68 -23.96
N ALA A 364 21.78 6.36 -24.01
CA ALA A 364 20.95 6.55 -25.19
C ALA A 364 20.82 8.04 -25.60
N ARG A 365 20.93 8.93 -24.63
CA ARG A 365 20.87 10.39 -24.87
C ARG A 365 22.14 10.95 -25.50
N ALA A 366 23.22 10.18 -25.54
CA ALA A 366 24.45 10.60 -26.22
C ALA A 366 24.40 10.40 -27.76
N ILE A 367 23.31 9.87 -28.31
CA ILE A 367 23.12 9.65 -29.75
C ILE A 367 21.71 9.97 -30.23
N ASP A 368 20.91 10.73 -29.46
CA ASP A 368 19.52 11.05 -29.79
C ASP A 368 19.33 12.32 -30.61
N GLY A 369 20.41 13.09 -30.82
CA GLY A 369 20.42 14.33 -31.54
C GLY A 369 19.95 15.55 -30.74
N MET A 370 19.73 15.39 -29.43
CA MET A 370 19.35 16.46 -28.51
C MET A 370 20.56 16.93 -27.68
N THR A 371 20.52 18.16 -27.25
CA THR A 371 21.65 18.77 -26.52
C THR A 371 21.32 19.12 -25.07
N ASP A 372 20.20 18.66 -24.54
CA ASP A 372 19.74 18.92 -23.16
C ASP A 372 20.33 17.95 -22.13
N ALA A 373 20.68 16.74 -22.53
CA ALA A 373 21.29 15.71 -21.71
C ALA A 373 22.35 14.93 -22.50
N GLY A 374 22.79 13.79 -22.01
CA GLY A 374 23.79 12.92 -22.67
C GLY A 374 24.12 11.74 -21.78
N TRP A 375 25.36 11.20 -21.87
CA TRP A 375 25.84 10.15 -20.99
C TRP A 375 26.72 10.73 -19.89
N ALA A 376 26.33 10.41 -18.64
CA ALA A 376 27.07 10.74 -17.43
C ALA A 376 26.99 9.59 -16.40
N PHE A 377 27.84 9.59 -15.38
CA PHE A 377 27.94 8.46 -14.46
C PHE A 377 28.13 8.83 -12.97
N SER A 378 27.71 10.04 -12.55
CA SER A 378 27.61 10.36 -11.11
C SER A 378 26.55 9.47 -10.43
N PRO A 379 26.76 8.97 -9.19
CA PRO A 379 27.85 9.31 -8.25
C PRO A 379 29.12 8.45 -8.41
N LYS A 380 29.24 7.63 -9.45
CA LYS A 380 30.35 6.69 -9.65
C LYS A 380 31.53 7.28 -10.46
N ALA A 381 31.69 8.58 -10.48
CA ALA A 381 32.66 9.28 -11.31
C ALA A 381 34.16 8.86 -11.11
N ALA A 382 34.47 8.27 -9.96
CA ALA A 382 35.83 7.78 -9.65
C ALA A 382 36.11 6.35 -10.17
N GLU A 383 35.09 5.67 -10.71
CA GLU A 383 35.22 4.31 -11.26
C GLU A 383 35.48 4.37 -12.77
N PRO A 384 36.14 3.35 -13.39
CA PRO A 384 36.18 3.25 -14.84
C PRO A 384 34.77 2.90 -15.37
N HIS A 385 34.39 3.48 -16.49
CA HIS A 385 33.11 3.23 -17.15
C HIS A 385 33.29 2.96 -18.63
N CYS A 386 32.34 2.28 -19.25
CA CYS A 386 32.35 2.07 -20.69
C CYS A 386 30.95 2.21 -21.33
N ALA A 387 30.95 2.73 -22.54
CA ALA A 387 29.78 2.80 -23.41
C ALA A 387 30.07 2.13 -24.75
N VAL A 388 29.10 1.38 -25.27
CA VAL A 388 29.17 0.65 -26.53
C VAL A 388 28.05 1.12 -27.46
N PHE A 389 28.41 1.40 -28.71
CA PHE A 389 27.51 1.86 -29.76
C PHE A 389 27.68 0.99 -30.99
N ASP A 390 26.61 0.37 -31.46
CA ASP A 390 26.65 -0.43 -32.67
C ASP A 390 26.41 0.44 -33.90
N PHE A 391 27.05 0.09 -35.02
CA PHE A 391 26.69 0.66 -36.31
C PHE A 391 25.42 0.00 -36.85
N ALA A 392 24.50 0.79 -37.38
CA ALA A 392 23.27 0.24 -38.00
C ALA A 392 23.55 -0.71 -39.15
N LYS A 393 24.70 -0.53 -39.82
CA LYS A 393 25.26 -1.43 -40.83
C LYS A 393 26.76 -1.57 -40.58
N PRO A 394 27.33 -2.78 -40.59
CA PRO A 394 28.76 -2.98 -40.46
C PRO A 394 29.54 -2.19 -41.52
N ILE A 395 30.64 -1.55 -41.12
CA ILE A 395 31.52 -0.83 -42.01
C ILE A 395 32.45 -1.84 -42.66
N GLN A 396 32.35 -2.01 -43.97
CA GLN A 396 33.20 -2.96 -44.67
C GLN A 396 34.68 -2.52 -44.74
N PRO A 397 35.65 -3.45 -44.68
CA PRO A 397 37.07 -3.11 -44.72
C PRO A 397 37.44 -2.46 -46.08
N ARG A 398 38.26 -1.43 -46.03
CA ARG A 398 38.82 -0.77 -47.22
C ARG A 398 39.98 0.14 -46.83
N THR A 399 41.05 0.08 -47.55
CA THR A 399 42.25 0.94 -47.35
C THR A 399 41.91 2.43 -47.43
N GLY A 400 42.39 3.20 -46.46
CA GLY A 400 42.19 4.67 -46.39
C GLY A 400 40.85 5.08 -45.81
N ARG A 401 40.04 4.16 -45.28
CA ARG A 401 38.84 4.51 -44.50
C ARG A 401 39.22 4.95 -43.11
N GLN A 402 38.58 6.01 -42.65
CA GLN A 402 38.73 6.59 -41.33
C GLN A 402 37.36 6.86 -40.72
N LEU A 403 37.28 6.88 -39.39
CA LEU A 403 36.16 7.43 -38.68
C LEU A 403 36.48 8.80 -38.11
N ARG A 404 35.59 9.74 -38.29
CA ARG A 404 35.58 10.98 -37.54
C ARG A 404 34.52 10.90 -36.47
N LEU A 405 34.94 10.91 -35.20
CA LEU A 405 34.07 10.98 -34.06
C LEU A 405 34.02 12.42 -33.58
N THR A 406 32.80 12.97 -33.44
CA THR A 406 32.59 14.24 -32.77
C THR A 406 32.02 13.99 -31.40
N LEU A 407 32.75 14.41 -30.37
CA LEU A 407 32.41 14.28 -28.96
C LEU A 407 32.00 15.66 -28.45
N GLU A 408 30.69 15.89 -28.28
CA GLU A 408 30.17 17.16 -27.75
C GLU A 408 30.08 17.11 -26.23
N GLN A 409 30.84 17.98 -25.56
CA GLN A 409 30.99 18.02 -24.10
C GLN A 409 30.75 19.45 -23.60
N GLU A 410 29.61 20.04 -24.00
CA GLU A 410 29.27 21.44 -23.80
C GLU A 410 28.38 21.71 -22.59
N TYR A 411 28.36 20.81 -21.60
CA TYR A 411 27.58 21.02 -20.36
C TYR A 411 28.16 22.14 -19.48
N GLY A 412 29.46 22.24 -19.40
CA GLY A 412 30.19 23.16 -18.53
C GLY A 412 30.77 22.47 -17.30
N GLN A 413 31.32 23.25 -16.40
CA GLN A 413 31.97 22.80 -15.14
C GLN A 413 33.21 21.91 -15.33
N GLY A 414 33.78 21.86 -16.54
CA GLY A 414 34.91 21.01 -16.87
C GLY A 414 34.57 19.52 -16.85
N LEU A 415 33.30 19.14 -17.10
CA LEU A 415 32.85 17.75 -17.11
C LEU A 415 33.16 17.04 -18.44
N LEU A 416 34.44 16.97 -18.78
CA LEU A 416 34.95 16.41 -20.02
C LEU A 416 35.70 15.10 -19.77
N LEU A 417 35.80 14.26 -20.82
CA LEU A 417 36.66 13.09 -20.85
C LEU A 417 38.13 13.54 -20.72
N LYS A 418 38.85 13.07 -19.72
CA LYS A 418 40.26 13.42 -19.52
C LYS A 418 41.20 12.31 -19.94
N THR A 419 40.86 11.08 -19.59
CA THR A 419 41.57 9.87 -19.98
C THR A 419 40.56 8.87 -20.49
N PHE A 420 40.68 8.45 -21.72
CA PHE A 420 39.72 7.53 -22.32
C PHE A 420 40.37 6.70 -23.42
N ARG A 421 39.70 5.63 -23.84
CA ARG A 421 40.08 4.80 -24.98
C ARG A 421 38.87 4.66 -25.91
N ILE A 422 39.14 4.64 -27.21
CA ILE A 422 38.16 4.28 -28.21
C ILE A 422 38.62 3.00 -28.87
N SER A 423 37.77 1.99 -28.91
CA SER A 423 38.06 0.71 -29.52
C SER A 423 36.95 0.34 -30.51
N ALA A 424 37.30 -0.44 -31.52
CA ALA A 424 36.38 -1.01 -32.49
C ALA A 424 36.25 -2.51 -32.30
N SER A 425 35.12 -3.07 -32.70
CA SER A 425 34.90 -4.51 -32.77
C SER A 425 34.47 -4.94 -34.16
N SER A 426 34.94 -6.14 -34.58
CA SER A 426 34.47 -6.82 -35.77
C SER A 426 33.49 -7.97 -35.46
N HIS A 427 33.29 -8.26 -34.20
CA HIS A 427 32.42 -9.35 -33.75
C HIS A 427 30.94 -9.05 -33.93
N PRO A 428 30.07 -10.08 -33.97
CA PRO A 428 28.63 -9.90 -33.96
C PRO A 428 28.17 -9.05 -32.80
N THR A 429 27.36 -8.02 -33.07
CA THR A 429 26.99 -7.01 -32.07
C THR A 429 26.22 -7.59 -30.88
N GLN A 430 25.55 -8.76 -31.03
CA GLN A 430 24.91 -9.47 -29.94
C GLN A 430 25.88 -9.99 -28.89
N TRP A 431 27.20 -10.11 -29.21
CA TRP A 431 28.24 -10.55 -28.28
C TRP A 431 28.91 -9.39 -27.53
N LEU A 432 28.63 -8.18 -27.95
CA LEU A 432 29.25 -6.98 -27.39
C LEU A 432 28.43 -6.49 -26.19
N THR A 433 29.00 -6.57 -25.00
CA THR A 433 28.44 -6.03 -23.76
C THR A 433 29.22 -4.78 -23.33
N ALA A 434 28.66 -4.00 -22.42
CA ALA A 434 29.33 -2.85 -21.83
C ALA A 434 29.98 -3.22 -20.48
N GLU A 435 30.59 -4.41 -20.37
CA GLU A 435 31.35 -4.84 -19.19
C GLU A 435 32.83 -4.45 -19.32
N LEU A 436 33.41 -4.00 -18.22
CA LEU A 436 34.81 -3.54 -18.18
C LEU A 436 35.81 -4.67 -18.26
N ASP A 437 35.48 -5.85 -17.69
CA ASP A 437 36.32 -7.06 -17.80
C ASP A 437 36.00 -7.80 -19.11
N PRO A 438 36.92 -7.78 -20.10
CA PRO A 438 36.68 -8.46 -21.36
C PRO A 438 36.54 -9.98 -21.22
N MET A 439 37.16 -10.58 -20.21
CA MET A 439 37.12 -12.06 -20.01
C MET A 439 35.79 -12.47 -19.35
N ALA A 440 35.35 -11.76 -18.32
CA ALA A 440 34.01 -11.97 -17.74
C ALA A 440 32.91 -11.71 -18.79
N SER A 441 33.09 -10.70 -19.62
CA SER A 441 32.22 -10.40 -20.76
C SER A 441 32.15 -11.58 -21.74
N LEU A 442 33.25 -12.13 -22.14
CA LEU A 442 33.29 -13.27 -23.08
C LEU A 442 32.64 -14.53 -22.51
N GLU A 443 32.93 -14.88 -21.26
CA GLU A 443 32.27 -16.03 -20.63
C GLU A 443 30.75 -15.84 -20.50
N ASN A 444 30.32 -14.65 -20.17
CA ASN A 444 28.88 -14.29 -20.11
C ASN A 444 28.21 -14.42 -21.49
N VAL A 445 28.88 -13.92 -22.55
CA VAL A 445 28.42 -14.09 -23.94
C VAL A 445 28.33 -15.57 -24.31
N PHE A 446 29.37 -16.35 -24.03
CA PHE A 446 29.37 -17.78 -24.29
C PHE A 446 28.20 -18.48 -23.59
N ARG A 447 28.02 -18.25 -22.30
CA ARG A 447 26.94 -18.84 -21.50
C ARG A 447 25.55 -18.45 -21.97
N ARG A 448 25.33 -17.16 -22.31
CA ARG A 448 24.02 -16.63 -22.66
C ARG A 448 23.62 -16.84 -24.11
N GLN A 449 24.60 -16.94 -25.03
CA GLN A 449 24.28 -16.84 -26.45
C GLN A 449 24.85 -18.00 -27.30
N VAL A 450 25.91 -18.63 -26.85
CA VAL A 450 26.65 -19.62 -27.65
C VAL A 450 26.43 -21.03 -27.13
N HIS A 451 26.64 -21.30 -25.86
CA HIS A 451 26.58 -22.65 -25.28
C HIS A 451 25.09 -23.08 -25.09
N PRO A 452 24.59 -24.07 -25.86
CA PRO A 452 23.16 -24.37 -25.92
C PRO A 452 22.54 -24.65 -24.55
N PRO A 453 23.12 -25.47 -23.64
CA PRO A 453 22.51 -25.78 -22.35
C PRO A 453 22.33 -24.54 -21.46
N THR A 454 23.35 -23.67 -21.38
CA THR A 454 23.27 -22.46 -20.54
C THR A 454 22.47 -21.35 -21.19
N LYS A 455 22.49 -21.21 -22.52
CA LYS A 455 21.67 -20.28 -23.28
C LYS A 455 20.18 -20.49 -23.01
N GLU A 456 19.73 -21.74 -23.02
CA GLU A 456 18.32 -22.06 -22.72
C GLU A 456 17.95 -21.71 -21.27
N LEU A 457 18.84 -22.03 -20.30
CA LEU A 457 18.64 -21.68 -18.90
C LEU A 457 18.59 -20.15 -18.67
N TYR A 458 19.43 -19.39 -19.36
CA TYR A 458 19.36 -17.91 -19.27
C TYR A 458 18.08 -17.36 -19.88
N ALA A 459 17.60 -17.91 -20.99
CA ALA A 459 16.30 -17.53 -21.56
C ALA A 459 15.15 -17.81 -20.57
N GLN A 460 15.16 -18.96 -19.90
CA GLN A 460 14.19 -19.29 -18.85
C GLN A 460 14.30 -18.34 -17.66
N LEU A 461 15.52 -18.02 -17.21
CA LEU A 461 15.77 -17.07 -16.11
C LEU A 461 15.17 -15.68 -16.41
N ASP A 462 15.47 -15.15 -17.59
CA ASP A 462 15.01 -13.82 -18.00
C ASP A 462 13.47 -13.80 -18.17
N ALA A 463 12.88 -14.84 -18.75
CA ALA A 463 11.42 -14.98 -18.86
C ALA A 463 10.74 -15.00 -17.49
N LYS A 464 11.30 -15.78 -16.53
CA LYS A 464 10.73 -15.86 -15.16
C LYS A 464 10.94 -14.58 -14.36
N ARG A 465 12.07 -13.89 -14.50
CA ARG A 465 12.30 -12.57 -13.90
C ARG A 465 11.31 -11.54 -14.41
N ASN A 466 11.09 -11.48 -15.72
CA ASN A 466 10.11 -10.59 -16.33
C ASN A 466 8.68 -10.91 -15.86
N ALA A 467 8.33 -12.19 -15.74
CA ALA A 467 7.04 -12.62 -15.21
C ALA A 467 6.85 -12.21 -13.74
N LEU A 468 7.88 -12.39 -12.90
CA LEU A 468 7.87 -11.98 -11.49
C LEU A 468 7.72 -10.46 -11.35
N GLU A 469 8.47 -9.68 -12.12
CA GLU A 469 8.35 -8.22 -12.11
C GLU A 469 6.97 -7.74 -12.59
N ALA A 470 6.44 -8.35 -13.66
CA ALA A 470 5.11 -8.06 -14.14
C ALA A 470 4.03 -8.36 -13.09
N MET A 471 4.20 -9.48 -12.36
CA MET A 471 3.32 -9.82 -11.24
C MET A 471 3.43 -8.82 -10.09
N ARG A 472 4.66 -8.45 -9.69
CA ARG A 472 4.89 -7.47 -8.62
C ARG A 472 4.31 -6.09 -8.93
N ARG A 473 4.34 -5.66 -10.19
CA ARG A 473 3.72 -4.40 -10.63
C ARG A 473 2.19 -4.42 -10.53
N GLN A 474 1.56 -5.60 -10.54
CA GLN A 474 0.12 -5.76 -10.39
C GLN A 474 -0.31 -5.91 -8.92
N VAL A 475 0.63 -6.02 -7.99
CA VAL A 475 0.33 -6.09 -6.56
C VAL A 475 -0.23 -4.74 -6.11
N PRO A 476 -1.42 -4.72 -5.50
CA PRO A 476 -1.96 -3.50 -4.93
C PRO A 476 -1.06 -2.97 -3.81
N SER A 477 -1.00 -1.66 -3.69
CA SER A 477 -0.24 -0.99 -2.63
C SER A 477 -1.20 -0.22 -1.74
N THR A 478 -1.18 -0.51 -0.44
CA THR A 478 -2.10 0.06 0.56
C THR A 478 -1.38 1.09 1.40
N PRO A 479 -1.96 2.29 1.63
CA PRO A 479 -1.42 3.26 2.56
C PRO A 479 -1.36 2.70 3.99
N ILE A 480 -0.24 2.88 4.66
CA ILE A 480 0.02 2.41 6.03
C ILE A 480 0.56 3.55 6.90
N MET A 481 0.55 3.34 8.21
CA MET A 481 1.31 4.19 9.14
C MET A 481 2.76 3.73 9.22
N ARG A 482 3.66 4.69 9.38
CA ARG A 482 5.07 4.46 9.71
C ARG A 482 5.56 5.58 10.61
N GLU A 483 6.20 5.20 11.70
CA GLU A 483 6.77 6.17 12.64
C GLU A 483 8.01 6.85 12.05
N LEU A 484 8.18 8.14 12.31
CA LEU A 484 9.39 8.88 11.96
C LEU A 484 10.61 8.35 12.73
N ALA A 485 11.75 8.28 12.05
CA ALA A 485 13.02 8.04 12.71
C ALA A 485 13.25 9.10 13.83
N THR A 486 13.93 8.70 14.91
CA THR A 486 14.16 9.55 16.09
C THR A 486 14.78 10.90 15.74
N THR A 487 15.64 10.94 14.72
CA THR A 487 16.31 12.16 14.23
C THR A 487 15.39 13.10 13.44
N LYS A 488 14.18 12.64 13.06
CA LYS A 488 13.21 13.41 12.27
C LYS A 488 11.93 13.71 13.05
N ARG A 489 11.91 13.44 14.36
CA ARG A 489 10.73 13.68 15.19
C ARG A 489 10.37 15.16 15.21
N ARG A 490 9.06 15.43 15.08
CA ARG A 490 8.51 16.79 15.11
C ARG A 490 8.29 17.26 16.54
N GLU A 491 8.55 18.52 16.80
CA GLU A 491 8.03 19.20 18.00
C GLU A 491 6.50 19.29 17.92
N THR A 492 5.84 19.16 19.06
CA THR A 492 4.40 19.36 19.15
C THR A 492 4.11 20.53 20.08
N ARG A 493 3.35 21.48 19.57
CA ARG A 493 2.94 22.69 20.31
C ARG A 493 1.42 22.78 20.38
N ILE A 494 0.90 23.46 21.37
CA ILE A 494 -0.53 23.78 21.46
C ILE A 494 -0.87 24.75 20.33
N HIS A 495 -1.89 24.41 19.52
CA HIS A 495 -2.40 25.34 18.52
C HIS A 495 -3.45 26.23 19.17
N ARG A 496 -3.18 27.54 19.34
CA ARG A 496 -4.11 28.49 19.96
C ARG A 496 -5.37 28.56 19.13
N ARG A 497 -6.53 28.38 19.78
CA ARG A 497 -7.85 28.30 19.14
C ARG A 497 -7.91 27.27 17.97
N GLY A 498 -7.06 26.25 18.03
CA GLY A 498 -6.99 25.21 16.99
C GLY A 498 -6.25 25.62 15.70
N ASN A 499 -5.70 26.85 15.62
CA ASN A 499 -4.98 27.34 14.44
C ASN A 499 -3.53 26.84 14.45
N PHE A 500 -3.15 26.04 13.45
CA PHE A 500 -1.81 25.45 13.35
C PHE A 500 -0.71 26.49 13.07
N LEU A 501 -1.07 27.65 12.54
CA LEU A 501 -0.14 28.76 12.32
C LEU A 501 0.13 29.58 13.61
N ASP A 502 -0.77 29.51 14.60
CA ASP A 502 -0.60 30.19 15.91
C ASP A 502 -0.21 29.16 16.99
N GLN A 503 1.08 28.94 17.12
CA GLN A 503 1.65 27.93 18.00
C GLN A 503 1.98 28.51 19.38
N GLY A 504 1.54 27.80 20.42
CA GLY A 504 1.78 28.10 21.81
C GLY A 504 2.90 27.26 22.43
N GLU A 505 2.66 26.78 23.64
CA GLU A 505 3.62 26.01 24.44
C GLU A 505 3.98 24.67 23.80
N LEU A 506 5.24 24.25 23.99
CA LEU A 506 5.72 22.93 23.64
C LEU A 506 5.12 21.89 24.59
N VAL A 507 4.66 20.76 24.05
CA VAL A 507 4.10 19.65 24.84
C VAL A 507 4.79 18.33 24.50
N SER A 508 4.90 17.47 25.49
CA SER A 508 5.36 16.08 25.33
C SER A 508 4.20 15.11 25.26
N ALA A 509 4.38 14.02 24.52
CA ALA A 509 3.36 12.98 24.38
C ALA A 509 2.93 12.40 25.74
N SER A 510 1.63 12.46 26.03
CA SER A 510 1.00 11.90 27.23
C SER A 510 -0.49 11.63 26.98
N VAL A 511 -1.06 10.70 27.76
CA VAL A 511 -2.49 10.43 27.77
C VAL A 511 -3.22 11.45 28.64
N PRO A 512 -4.55 11.66 28.44
CA PRO A 512 -5.32 12.57 29.27
C PRO A 512 -5.31 12.14 30.74
N SER A 513 -4.99 13.06 31.61
CA SER A 513 -4.71 12.81 33.05
C SER A 513 -5.90 12.22 33.82
N ALA A 514 -7.12 12.50 33.37
CA ALA A 514 -8.35 11.98 33.97
C ALA A 514 -8.56 10.45 33.78
N PHE A 515 -7.88 9.85 32.81
CA PHE A 515 -8.03 8.43 32.46
C PHE A 515 -6.78 7.60 32.78
N GLY A 516 -6.04 7.97 33.80
CA GLY A 516 -4.85 7.25 34.23
C GLY A 516 -3.54 7.78 33.65
N ARG A 517 -2.53 6.94 33.60
CA ARG A 517 -1.18 7.31 33.13
C ARG A 517 -0.59 6.21 32.25
N LEU A 518 0.30 6.58 31.36
CA LEU A 518 1.15 5.59 30.70
C LEU A 518 1.99 4.84 31.75
N GLY A 519 2.12 3.53 31.59
CA GLY A 519 3.06 2.76 32.41
C GLY A 519 4.48 3.34 32.32
N ALA A 520 5.27 3.18 33.39
CA ALA A 520 6.62 3.79 33.49
C ALA A 520 7.51 3.38 32.29
N ASP A 521 7.43 2.14 31.84
CA ASP A 521 8.22 1.59 30.74
C ASP A 521 7.49 1.65 29.38
N SER A 522 6.34 2.30 29.31
CA SER A 522 5.59 2.42 28.05
C SER A 522 6.26 3.40 27.10
N PRO A 523 6.45 3.02 25.83
CA PRO A 523 7.05 3.93 24.84
C PRO A 523 6.13 5.13 24.59
N ARG A 524 6.72 6.32 24.43
CA ARG A 524 5.96 7.54 24.13
C ARG A 524 5.68 7.68 22.63
N ASN A 525 4.97 6.68 22.10
CA ASN A 525 4.52 6.59 20.72
C ASN A 525 3.15 5.89 20.63
N ARG A 526 2.67 5.59 19.44
CA ARG A 526 1.36 4.94 19.20
C ARG A 526 1.22 3.58 19.91
N LEU A 527 2.30 2.83 20.06
CA LEU A 527 2.30 1.56 20.80
C LEU A 527 1.99 1.77 22.30
N GLY A 528 2.52 2.83 22.89
CA GLY A 528 2.19 3.22 24.25
C GLY A 528 0.71 3.56 24.42
N VAL A 529 0.12 4.29 23.47
CA VAL A 529 -1.33 4.58 23.45
C VAL A 529 -2.15 3.31 23.35
N ALA A 530 -1.80 2.42 22.41
CA ALA A 530 -2.53 1.16 22.21
C ALA A 530 -2.55 0.29 23.49
N ARG A 531 -1.40 0.17 24.14
CA ARG A 531 -1.28 -0.56 25.40
C ARG A 531 -2.05 0.11 26.54
N TRP A 532 -2.02 1.45 26.62
CA TRP A 532 -2.78 2.21 27.64
C TRP A 532 -4.29 2.01 27.47
N LEU A 533 -4.82 2.01 26.26
CA LEU A 533 -6.23 1.71 26.00
C LEU A 533 -6.65 0.34 26.52
N MET A 534 -5.74 -0.63 26.50
CA MET A 534 -6.01 -2.02 26.91
C MET A 534 -5.61 -2.34 28.36
N GLN A 535 -5.17 -1.34 29.13
CA GLN A 535 -4.86 -1.52 30.55
C GLN A 535 -6.10 -1.97 31.34
N ALA A 536 -5.88 -2.80 32.34
CA ALA A 536 -6.96 -3.35 33.14
C ALA A 536 -7.76 -2.30 33.93
N ASP A 537 -7.13 -1.19 34.26
CA ASP A 537 -7.70 -0.04 34.96
C ASP A 537 -8.30 1.03 34.03
N ASN A 538 -8.23 0.82 32.69
CA ASN A 538 -8.92 1.72 31.77
C ASN A 538 -10.45 1.56 31.94
N PRO A 539 -11.16 2.64 32.35
CA PRO A 539 -12.56 2.51 32.72
C PRO A 539 -13.51 2.39 31.54
N LEU A 540 -13.08 2.67 30.30
CA LEU A 540 -13.97 2.87 29.15
C LEU A 540 -13.86 1.79 28.09
N THR A 541 -12.66 1.38 27.69
CA THR A 541 -12.46 0.59 26.47
C THR A 541 -13.29 -0.71 26.46
N ALA A 542 -13.27 -1.49 27.53
CA ALA A 542 -14.04 -2.73 27.61
C ALA A 542 -15.56 -2.49 27.64
N ARG A 543 -16.00 -1.46 28.35
CA ARG A 543 -17.42 -1.06 28.40
C ARG A 543 -17.94 -0.59 27.05
N VAL A 544 -17.15 0.22 26.33
CA VAL A 544 -17.50 0.74 24.99
C VAL A 544 -17.60 -0.41 23.99
N ALA A 545 -16.67 -1.36 24.03
CA ALA A 545 -16.68 -2.53 23.15
C ALA A 545 -17.89 -3.43 23.44
N ALA A 546 -18.16 -3.73 24.72
CA ALA A 546 -19.31 -4.54 25.15
C ALA A 546 -20.65 -3.84 24.80
N ASN A 547 -20.75 -2.54 25.04
CA ASN A 547 -21.93 -1.75 24.68
C ASN A 547 -22.21 -1.75 23.17
N ARG A 548 -21.16 -1.64 22.36
CA ARG A 548 -21.26 -1.69 20.89
C ARG A 548 -21.73 -3.07 20.41
N ALA A 549 -21.16 -4.16 20.96
CA ALA A 549 -21.62 -5.52 20.66
C ALA A 549 -23.12 -5.68 21.04
N TRP A 550 -23.50 -5.22 22.20
CA TRP A 550 -24.90 -5.19 22.64
C TRP A 550 -25.80 -4.43 21.69
N ALA A 551 -25.43 -3.20 21.32
CA ALA A 551 -26.21 -2.34 20.43
C ALA A 551 -26.44 -2.95 19.03
N GLN A 552 -25.47 -3.72 18.53
CA GLN A 552 -25.63 -4.45 17.26
C GLN A 552 -26.68 -5.57 17.35
N LEU A 553 -26.87 -6.17 18.53
CA LEU A 553 -27.82 -7.26 18.77
C LEU A 553 -29.20 -6.80 19.25
N PHE A 554 -29.25 -5.72 20.01
CA PHE A 554 -30.51 -5.19 20.60
C PHE A 554 -31.04 -3.94 19.93
N GLY A 555 -30.26 -3.34 19.00
CA GLY A 555 -30.64 -2.13 18.28
C GLY A 555 -30.35 -0.83 19.00
N VAL A 556 -30.11 -0.86 20.31
CA VAL A 556 -29.70 0.25 21.18
C VAL A 556 -28.74 -0.28 22.24
N GLY A 557 -27.73 0.51 22.60
CA GLY A 557 -26.78 0.17 23.65
C GLY A 557 -27.36 0.20 25.04
N LEU A 558 -26.69 -0.45 25.99
CA LEU A 558 -26.97 -0.26 27.43
C LEU A 558 -26.76 1.21 27.82
N VAL A 559 -25.71 1.83 27.26
CA VAL A 559 -25.57 3.29 27.14
C VAL A 559 -26.12 3.67 25.78
N GLU A 560 -27.18 4.47 25.74
CA GLU A 560 -27.89 4.84 24.49
C GLU A 560 -27.05 5.76 23.61
N THR A 561 -26.26 6.65 24.21
CA THR A 561 -25.31 7.53 23.53
C THR A 561 -23.99 6.81 23.29
N GLU A 562 -23.97 5.90 22.32
CA GLU A 562 -22.78 5.08 22.01
C GLU A 562 -21.54 5.95 21.67
N GLU A 563 -21.76 7.18 21.21
CA GLU A 563 -20.78 8.19 20.87
C GLU A 563 -20.29 9.03 22.05
N ASP A 564 -20.97 8.96 23.19
CA ASP A 564 -20.67 9.79 24.37
C ASP A 564 -20.89 9.02 25.66
N PHE A 565 -19.79 8.54 26.25
CA PHE A 565 -19.67 7.94 27.58
C PHE A 565 -19.18 8.97 28.61
N GLY A 566 -19.04 10.22 28.19
CA GLY A 566 -18.66 11.33 29.05
C GLY A 566 -19.81 11.87 29.90
N THR A 567 -19.58 13.03 30.49
CA THR A 567 -20.52 13.64 31.46
C THR A 567 -21.86 14.06 30.86
N GLN A 568 -21.96 14.21 29.55
CA GLN A 568 -23.21 14.53 28.84
C GLN A 568 -23.90 13.27 28.28
N GLY A 569 -23.26 12.13 28.34
CA GLY A 569 -23.79 10.87 27.86
C GLY A 569 -24.94 10.34 28.72
N ALA A 570 -25.77 9.48 28.13
CA ALA A 570 -26.84 8.82 28.84
C ALA A 570 -26.27 7.82 29.87
N LEU A 571 -26.85 7.79 31.06
CA LEU A 571 -26.50 6.77 32.03
C LEU A 571 -26.92 5.37 31.51
N PRO A 572 -26.14 4.32 31.82
CA PRO A 572 -26.45 2.98 31.40
C PRO A 572 -27.80 2.52 31.98
N SER A 573 -28.62 1.87 31.15
CA SER A 573 -29.90 1.32 31.60
C SER A 573 -29.73 0.20 32.62
N HIS A 574 -28.63 -0.55 32.53
CA HIS A 574 -28.25 -1.70 33.40
C HIS A 574 -26.74 -1.60 33.67
N PRO A 575 -26.33 -0.77 34.67
CA PRO A 575 -24.90 -0.52 34.92
C PRO A 575 -24.14 -1.79 35.30
N GLU A 576 -24.71 -2.60 36.20
CA GLU A 576 -24.05 -3.85 36.65
C GLU A 576 -23.89 -4.87 35.51
N LEU A 577 -24.82 -4.91 34.57
CA LEU A 577 -24.72 -5.79 33.41
C LEU A 577 -23.61 -5.28 32.45
N LEU A 578 -23.51 -3.97 32.23
CA LEU A 578 -22.46 -3.40 31.43
C LEU A 578 -21.09 -3.69 32.02
N ASP A 579 -20.94 -3.51 33.31
CA ASP A 579 -19.70 -3.78 34.03
C ASP A 579 -19.33 -5.27 33.98
N TRP A 580 -20.31 -6.14 34.21
CA TRP A 580 -20.10 -7.57 34.12
C TRP A 580 -19.66 -8.01 32.72
N LEU A 581 -20.35 -7.56 31.68
CA LEU A 581 -19.97 -7.86 30.28
C LEU A 581 -18.57 -7.36 29.95
N ALA A 582 -18.19 -6.18 30.42
CA ALA A 582 -16.87 -5.60 30.19
C ALA A 582 -15.75 -6.41 30.88
N VAL A 583 -16.00 -6.88 32.12
CA VAL A 583 -15.06 -7.73 32.87
C VAL A 583 -14.99 -9.10 32.24
N ASP A 584 -16.12 -9.74 31.95
CA ASP A 584 -16.21 -11.07 31.31
C ASP A 584 -15.49 -11.07 29.94
N PHE A 585 -15.68 -10.03 29.13
CA PHE A 585 -14.99 -9.89 27.86
C PHE A 585 -13.46 -9.85 28.01
N ARG A 586 -12.95 -9.09 28.96
CA ARG A 586 -11.54 -9.02 29.28
C ARG A 586 -10.97 -10.33 29.81
N GLU A 587 -11.63 -10.91 30.80
CA GLU A 587 -11.18 -12.14 31.50
C GLU A 587 -11.25 -13.39 30.61
N ASN A 588 -12.15 -13.40 29.61
CA ASN A 588 -12.21 -14.42 28.57
C ASN A 588 -11.25 -14.20 27.41
N GLY A 589 -10.19 -13.43 27.63
CA GLY A 589 -9.11 -13.19 26.64
C GLY A 589 -9.51 -12.26 25.50
N TRP A 590 -10.40 -11.31 25.76
CA TRP A 590 -10.85 -10.32 24.78
C TRP A 590 -11.47 -10.93 23.51
N SER A 591 -12.06 -12.14 23.62
CA SER A 591 -12.71 -12.84 22.53
C SER A 591 -14.08 -12.26 22.23
N LEU A 592 -14.23 -11.64 21.05
CA LEU A 592 -15.52 -11.10 20.62
C LEU A 592 -16.53 -12.22 20.36
N LYS A 593 -16.11 -13.38 19.87
CA LYS A 593 -16.98 -14.54 19.65
C LYS A 593 -17.57 -15.03 20.97
N LYS A 594 -16.76 -15.12 22.05
CA LYS A 594 -17.25 -15.52 23.38
C LYS A 594 -18.23 -14.51 23.94
N LEU A 595 -17.93 -13.21 23.86
CA LEU A 595 -18.85 -12.15 24.30
C LEU A 595 -20.21 -12.26 23.57
N LEU A 596 -20.19 -12.41 22.26
CA LEU A 596 -21.40 -12.57 21.46
C LEU A 596 -22.16 -13.87 21.83
N LYS A 597 -21.45 -14.98 21.99
CA LYS A 597 -22.04 -16.25 22.43
C LYS A 597 -22.76 -16.08 23.77
N THR A 598 -22.11 -15.44 24.75
CA THR A 598 -22.71 -15.15 26.08
C THR A 598 -24.00 -14.35 25.93
N ILE A 599 -24.02 -13.32 25.07
CA ILE A 599 -25.20 -12.48 24.89
C ILE A 599 -26.33 -13.24 24.16
N VAL A 600 -26.03 -13.91 23.02
CA VAL A 600 -27.07 -14.53 22.19
C VAL A 600 -27.64 -15.82 22.79
N THR A 601 -26.95 -16.49 23.72
CA THR A 601 -27.47 -17.64 24.44
C THR A 601 -28.33 -17.25 25.65
N SER A 602 -28.31 -15.96 26.06
CA SER A 602 -29.10 -15.45 27.17
C SER A 602 -30.61 -15.56 26.91
N ARG A 603 -31.37 -15.78 27.98
CA ARG A 603 -32.84 -15.75 27.90
C ARG A 603 -33.37 -14.42 27.39
N THR A 604 -32.70 -13.32 27.71
CA THR A 604 -33.06 -11.97 27.28
C THR A 604 -33.03 -11.82 25.73
N TYR A 605 -32.00 -12.35 25.09
CA TYR A 605 -31.89 -12.30 23.62
C TYR A 605 -32.90 -13.24 22.95
N ARG A 606 -33.17 -14.38 23.54
CA ARG A 606 -34.06 -15.44 23.01
C ARG A 606 -35.55 -15.07 23.09
N GLN A 607 -35.93 -14.02 23.82
CA GLN A 607 -37.32 -13.60 23.97
C GLN A 607 -37.99 -13.28 22.61
N SER A 608 -39.30 -13.54 22.58
CA SER A 608 -40.15 -13.06 21.48
C SER A 608 -40.18 -11.54 21.40
N SER A 609 -40.20 -11.00 20.17
CA SER A 609 -40.31 -9.56 19.91
C SER A 609 -41.76 -9.08 19.74
N VAL A 610 -42.73 -9.92 20.03
CA VAL A 610 -44.14 -9.53 19.99
C VAL A 610 -44.41 -8.44 21.02
N THR A 611 -45.01 -7.38 20.57
CA THR A 611 -45.26 -6.18 21.37
C THR A 611 -46.75 -6.11 21.72
N THR A 612 -47.07 -5.99 22.99
CA THR A 612 -48.44 -5.79 23.49
C THR A 612 -48.74 -4.31 23.70
N GLN A 613 -50.01 -3.95 23.82
CA GLN A 613 -50.41 -2.57 24.11
C GLN A 613 -49.76 -2.07 25.43
N LYS A 614 -49.69 -2.92 26.45
CA LYS A 614 -49.05 -2.63 27.73
C LYS A 614 -47.54 -2.35 27.57
N HIS A 615 -46.84 -3.09 26.71
CA HIS A 615 -45.46 -2.79 26.40
C HIS A 615 -45.26 -1.40 25.80
N LEU A 616 -46.18 -0.97 24.92
CA LEU A 616 -46.11 0.36 24.28
C LEU A 616 -46.40 1.50 25.27
N GLU A 617 -47.26 1.27 26.24
CA GLU A 617 -47.61 2.24 27.27
C GLU A 617 -46.54 2.40 28.34
N VAL A 618 -45.93 1.29 28.77
CA VAL A 618 -45.07 1.26 29.96
C VAL A 618 -43.57 1.36 29.57
N ASP A 619 -43.15 0.62 28.54
CA ASP A 619 -41.74 0.60 28.06
C ASP A 619 -41.69 0.55 26.53
N PRO A 620 -42.09 1.66 25.83
CA PRO A 620 -42.15 1.70 24.38
C PRO A 620 -40.79 1.40 23.72
N ARG A 621 -39.70 1.82 24.36
CA ARG A 621 -38.33 1.64 23.84
C ARG A 621 -37.66 0.32 24.26
N ASN A 622 -38.38 -0.56 25.00
CA ASN A 622 -37.83 -1.81 25.54
C ASN A 622 -36.52 -1.62 26.34
N ARG A 623 -36.46 -0.53 27.12
CA ARG A 623 -35.27 -0.25 27.94
C ARG A 623 -35.08 -1.25 29.09
N TRP A 624 -36.15 -1.90 29.52
CA TRP A 624 -36.14 -2.91 30.61
C TRP A 624 -35.95 -4.31 30.06
N LEU A 625 -35.80 -4.47 28.73
CA LEU A 625 -35.55 -5.76 28.10
C LEU A 625 -36.63 -6.82 28.39
N SER A 626 -37.88 -6.38 28.46
CA SER A 626 -39.02 -7.26 28.72
C SER A 626 -39.44 -8.08 27.50
N ARG A 627 -38.92 -7.78 26.31
CA ARG A 627 -39.16 -8.47 25.04
C ARG A 627 -37.91 -8.53 24.19
N GLY A 628 -37.90 -9.38 23.18
CA GLY A 628 -36.83 -9.45 22.19
C GLY A 628 -36.72 -8.16 21.36
N PRO A 629 -35.53 -7.90 20.77
CA PRO A 629 -35.32 -6.68 19.97
C PRO A 629 -36.10 -6.70 18.65
N ARG A 630 -36.50 -5.51 18.19
CA ARG A 630 -37.16 -5.29 16.90
C ARG A 630 -36.67 -4.00 16.27
N PHE A 631 -35.85 -4.09 15.24
CA PHE A 631 -35.31 -2.95 14.52
C PHE A 631 -35.04 -3.30 13.06
N ARG A 632 -34.93 -2.27 12.22
CA ARG A 632 -34.66 -2.42 10.79
C ARG A 632 -33.22 -2.90 10.53
N LEU A 633 -33.05 -3.78 9.54
CA LEU A 633 -31.74 -4.25 9.06
C LEU A 633 -30.89 -3.08 8.51
N SER A 634 -29.56 -3.23 8.55
CA SER A 634 -28.65 -2.29 7.92
C SER A 634 -28.77 -2.31 6.39
N ALA A 635 -28.28 -1.26 5.72
CA ALA A 635 -28.30 -1.16 4.26
C ALA A 635 -27.70 -2.39 3.58
N GLU A 636 -26.56 -2.87 4.09
CA GLU A 636 -25.88 -4.04 3.56
C GLU A 636 -26.73 -5.30 3.71
N MET A 637 -27.34 -5.49 4.87
CA MET A 637 -28.20 -6.67 5.11
C MET A 637 -29.46 -6.66 4.27
N VAL A 638 -30.06 -5.50 4.03
CA VAL A 638 -31.24 -5.35 3.15
C VAL A 638 -30.90 -5.86 1.75
N ARG A 639 -29.79 -5.37 1.18
CA ARG A 639 -29.34 -5.81 -0.14
C ARG A 639 -28.93 -7.29 -0.16
N ASP A 640 -28.15 -7.73 0.81
CA ASP A 640 -27.66 -9.11 0.87
C ASP A 640 -28.80 -10.11 1.05
N GLN A 641 -29.84 -9.76 1.83
CA GLN A 641 -31.04 -10.59 1.97
C GLN A 641 -31.81 -10.70 0.65
N ALA A 642 -31.98 -9.60 -0.09
CA ALA A 642 -32.65 -9.64 -1.39
C ALA A 642 -31.89 -10.53 -2.39
N LEU A 643 -30.56 -10.41 -2.43
CA LEU A 643 -29.71 -11.25 -3.28
C LEU A 643 -29.73 -12.74 -2.85
N ALA A 644 -29.78 -13.01 -1.54
CA ALA A 644 -29.85 -14.37 -1.03
C ALA A 644 -31.20 -15.02 -1.36
N ALA A 645 -32.32 -14.27 -1.16
CA ALA A 645 -33.66 -14.75 -1.44
C ALA A 645 -33.90 -15.03 -2.94
N SER A 646 -33.30 -14.21 -3.83
CA SER A 646 -33.36 -14.40 -5.28
C SER A 646 -32.40 -15.46 -5.83
N GLY A 647 -31.53 -16.05 -4.99
CA GLY A 647 -30.51 -17.01 -5.41
C GLY A 647 -29.33 -16.39 -6.20
N LEU A 648 -29.23 -15.07 -6.27
CA LEU A 648 -28.20 -14.36 -7.03
C LEU A 648 -26.93 -14.08 -6.22
N LEU A 649 -26.96 -14.21 -4.90
CA LEU A 649 -25.85 -13.82 -4.01
C LEU A 649 -24.56 -14.58 -4.33
N THR A 650 -23.52 -13.83 -4.65
CA THR A 650 -22.14 -14.35 -4.76
C THR A 650 -21.44 -14.28 -3.42
N ARG A 651 -21.09 -15.46 -2.86
CA ARG A 651 -20.47 -15.62 -1.52
C ARG A 651 -18.93 -15.58 -1.55
N GLN A 652 -18.33 -14.91 -2.53
CA GLN A 652 -16.88 -14.75 -2.59
C GLN A 652 -16.41 -13.81 -1.47
N LEU A 653 -15.43 -14.27 -0.68
CA LEU A 653 -14.78 -13.47 0.36
C LEU A 653 -13.64 -12.63 -0.20
N GLY A 654 -13.45 -11.44 0.36
CA GLY A 654 -12.29 -10.59 0.11
C GLY A 654 -12.16 -10.09 -1.34
N GLY A 655 -11.06 -9.42 -1.61
CA GLY A 655 -10.72 -8.89 -2.94
C GLY A 655 -11.26 -7.48 -3.20
N PRO A 656 -10.94 -6.91 -4.37
CA PRO A 656 -11.28 -5.52 -4.70
C PRO A 656 -12.75 -5.20 -4.57
N SER A 657 -13.05 -3.96 -4.22
CA SER A 657 -14.41 -3.42 -4.24
C SER A 657 -15.01 -3.45 -5.64
N VAL A 658 -16.30 -3.69 -5.75
CA VAL A 658 -17.05 -3.83 -7.00
C VAL A 658 -18.07 -2.71 -7.15
N MET A 659 -18.45 -2.41 -8.38
CA MET A 659 -19.46 -1.43 -8.72
C MET A 659 -20.74 -2.14 -9.21
N PRO A 660 -21.69 -2.49 -8.30
CA PRO A 660 -22.94 -3.13 -8.73
C PRO A 660 -23.71 -2.29 -9.74
N PRO A 661 -24.57 -2.87 -10.57
CA PRO A 661 -25.36 -2.11 -11.54
C PRO A 661 -26.20 -1.01 -10.87
N GLN A 662 -26.19 0.16 -11.46
CA GLN A 662 -27.07 1.28 -11.09
C GLN A 662 -27.56 2.00 -12.36
N PRO A 663 -28.68 2.78 -12.28
CA PRO A 663 -29.16 3.57 -13.40
C PRO A 663 -28.10 4.56 -13.90
N GLY A 664 -28.10 4.82 -15.22
CA GLY A 664 -27.23 5.82 -15.81
C GLY A 664 -27.52 7.23 -15.26
N GLY A 665 -26.49 8.08 -15.21
CA GLY A 665 -26.63 9.49 -14.81
C GLY A 665 -26.67 9.77 -13.29
N VAL A 666 -26.67 8.73 -12.44
CA VAL A 666 -26.59 8.88 -10.97
C VAL A 666 -25.26 9.50 -10.55
N TRP A 667 -24.18 9.09 -11.18
CA TRP A 667 -22.88 9.75 -11.06
C TRP A 667 -22.76 10.84 -12.13
N LYS A 668 -23.44 11.95 -11.95
CA LYS A 668 -23.13 13.16 -12.71
C LYS A 668 -21.75 13.66 -12.30
N SER A 669 -21.06 14.24 -13.24
CA SER A 669 -19.65 14.62 -13.21
C SER A 669 -19.14 14.97 -11.81
N THR A 670 -18.43 14.04 -11.20
CA THR A 670 -17.55 14.34 -10.09
C THR A 670 -16.40 15.21 -10.66
N TYR A 671 -15.89 16.12 -9.89
CA TYR A 671 -14.75 16.97 -10.28
C TYR A 671 -13.57 16.13 -10.83
N SER A 672 -13.37 14.92 -10.30
CA SER A 672 -12.36 13.96 -10.76
C SER A 672 -12.64 13.29 -12.11
N GLY A 673 -13.79 13.52 -12.75
CA GLY A 673 -14.18 12.81 -13.97
C GLY A 673 -14.39 11.30 -13.81
N ALA A 674 -14.39 10.77 -12.60
CA ALA A 674 -14.58 9.36 -12.32
C ALA A 674 -15.95 8.88 -12.81
N LYS A 675 -15.99 7.67 -13.41
CA LYS A 675 -17.22 7.07 -13.95
C LYS A 675 -17.52 5.76 -13.24
N TRP A 676 -18.80 5.55 -12.93
CA TRP A 676 -19.25 4.24 -12.46
C TRP A 676 -19.25 3.23 -13.60
N LYS A 677 -18.50 2.15 -13.44
CA LYS A 677 -18.42 1.05 -14.40
C LYS A 677 -19.13 -0.17 -13.85
N ASN A 678 -20.33 -0.44 -14.33
CA ASN A 678 -21.11 -1.59 -13.86
C ASN A 678 -20.28 -2.89 -13.94
N ALA A 679 -20.19 -3.58 -12.80
CA ALA A 679 -19.58 -4.89 -12.72
C ALA A 679 -20.29 -5.90 -13.60
N THR A 680 -19.59 -6.92 -14.06
CA THR A 680 -20.12 -8.01 -14.90
C THR A 680 -19.98 -9.36 -14.20
N GLY A 681 -20.69 -10.37 -14.68
CA GLY A 681 -20.65 -11.72 -14.11
C GLY A 681 -20.99 -11.76 -12.62
N PRO A 682 -20.36 -12.65 -11.84
CA PRO A 682 -20.61 -12.81 -10.40
C PRO A 682 -20.38 -11.55 -9.57
N ASN A 683 -19.50 -10.65 -10.00
CA ASN A 683 -19.18 -9.40 -9.29
C ASN A 683 -20.39 -8.45 -9.18
N ARG A 684 -21.42 -8.60 -10.02
CA ARG A 684 -22.69 -7.85 -9.93
C ARG A 684 -23.44 -8.12 -8.62
N TYR A 685 -23.24 -9.29 -8.05
CA TYR A 685 -24.06 -9.87 -7.00
C TYR A 685 -23.27 -10.19 -5.73
N ARG A 686 -22.09 -9.60 -5.59
CA ARG A 686 -21.31 -9.71 -4.36
C ARG A 686 -22.02 -9.06 -3.18
N ARG A 687 -21.68 -9.49 -1.95
CA ARG A 687 -22.20 -8.87 -0.73
C ARG A 687 -21.98 -7.36 -0.73
N ALA A 688 -22.92 -6.64 -0.17
CA ALA A 688 -22.94 -5.19 -0.12
C ALA A 688 -21.68 -4.57 0.51
N LEU A 689 -21.03 -5.28 1.45
CA LEU A 689 -19.75 -4.90 2.06
C LEU A 689 -18.65 -4.61 1.02
N TYR A 690 -18.70 -5.26 -0.14
CA TYR A 690 -17.74 -5.09 -1.22
C TYR A 690 -18.15 -4.04 -2.26
N THR A 691 -19.27 -3.36 -2.06
CA THR A 691 -19.66 -2.25 -2.95
C THR A 691 -18.66 -1.11 -2.82
N PHE A 692 -18.15 -0.64 -3.97
CA PHE A 692 -17.23 0.49 -4.04
C PHE A 692 -17.84 1.72 -3.35
N LYS A 693 -17.16 2.20 -2.33
CA LYS A 693 -17.62 3.32 -1.51
C LYS A 693 -16.86 4.60 -1.89
N LYS A 694 -17.55 5.49 -2.62
CA LYS A 694 -17.06 6.84 -2.92
C LYS A 694 -17.67 7.83 -1.92
N ARG A 695 -16.85 8.65 -1.26
CA ARG A 695 -17.33 9.58 -0.22
C ARG A 695 -18.28 10.61 -0.77
N THR A 696 -17.91 11.30 -1.84
CA THR A 696 -18.71 12.38 -2.45
C THR A 696 -19.95 11.90 -3.21
N SER A 697 -20.01 10.61 -3.57
CA SER A 697 -21.12 10.03 -4.34
C SER A 697 -21.31 8.54 -3.98
N PRO A 698 -21.77 8.22 -2.76
CA PRO A 698 -21.97 6.85 -2.34
C PRO A 698 -23.07 6.16 -3.17
N TYR A 699 -23.06 4.82 -3.18
CA TYR A 699 -24.04 4.02 -3.92
C TYR A 699 -25.47 4.29 -3.38
N PRO A 700 -26.46 4.65 -4.24
CA PRO A 700 -27.75 5.16 -3.82
C PRO A 700 -28.52 4.26 -2.86
N ALA A 701 -28.54 2.95 -3.12
CA ALA A 701 -29.23 2.00 -2.25
C ALA A 701 -28.65 1.98 -0.82
N MET A 702 -27.35 2.26 -0.65
CA MET A 702 -26.72 2.31 0.67
C MET A 702 -27.18 3.56 1.44
N ILE A 703 -27.20 4.73 0.78
CA ILE A 703 -27.67 5.97 1.40
C ILE A 703 -29.14 5.87 1.77
N THR A 704 -29.96 5.31 0.87
CA THR A 704 -31.40 5.14 1.13
C THR A 704 -31.68 4.39 2.43
N PHE A 705 -30.80 3.47 2.84
CA PHE A 705 -30.90 2.71 4.08
C PHE A 705 -29.90 3.15 5.18
N ASP A 706 -29.55 4.44 5.18
CA ASP A 706 -28.77 5.10 6.24
C ASP A 706 -27.32 4.61 6.38
N SER A 707 -26.68 4.18 5.29
CA SER A 707 -25.23 3.97 5.29
C SER A 707 -24.49 5.30 5.20
N GLY A 708 -23.52 5.53 6.07
CA GLY A 708 -22.69 6.74 6.04
C GLY A 708 -21.76 6.83 4.84
N ALA A 709 -21.36 8.05 4.47
CA ALA A 709 -20.41 8.31 3.38
C ALA A 709 -18.96 7.89 3.70
N GLY A 710 -18.59 7.78 4.98
CA GLY A 710 -17.23 7.46 5.44
C GLY A 710 -16.35 8.71 5.58
N GLU A 711 -16.95 9.87 5.79
CA GLU A 711 -16.24 11.13 6.04
C GLU A 711 -15.81 11.27 7.49
N VAL A 712 -16.68 10.82 8.40
CA VAL A 712 -16.46 10.89 9.86
C VAL A 712 -16.56 9.52 10.51
N CYS A 713 -16.00 9.38 11.70
CA CYS A 713 -16.17 8.20 12.54
C CYS A 713 -17.66 8.02 12.86
N GLN A 714 -18.23 6.90 12.41
CA GLN A 714 -19.64 6.62 12.59
C GLN A 714 -19.83 5.55 13.66
N ILE A 715 -20.04 5.99 14.91
CA ILE A 715 -20.20 5.10 16.07
C ILE A 715 -21.51 4.32 15.95
N ARG A 716 -22.60 4.99 15.61
CA ARG A 716 -23.91 4.39 15.34
C ARG A 716 -24.53 4.96 14.09
N ARG A 717 -25.37 4.18 13.44
CA ARG A 717 -26.19 4.63 12.31
C ARG A 717 -27.58 4.98 12.81
N VAL A 718 -28.04 6.16 12.47
CA VAL A 718 -29.45 6.54 12.66
C VAL A 718 -30.28 5.64 11.74
N ARG A 719 -31.33 4.99 12.28
CA ARG A 719 -32.23 4.14 11.51
C ARG A 719 -33.52 4.90 11.24
N THR A 720 -33.69 5.33 10.00
CA THR A 720 -34.91 6.02 9.57
C THR A 720 -35.91 5.01 9.00
N ASN A 721 -37.20 5.40 8.96
CA ASN A 721 -38.24 4.68 8.25
C ASN A 721 -38.96 5.69 7.35
N THR A 722 -38.59 5.70 6.07
CA THR A 722 -39.10 6.65 5.09
C THR A 722 -39.99 5.99 4.04
N PRO A 723 -40.90 6.73 3.39
CA PRO A 723 -41.68 6.20 2.26
C PRO A 723 -40.79 5.67 1.12
N LEU A 724 -39.63 6.32 0.89
CA LEU A 724 -38.69 5.86 -0.14
C LEU A 724 -38.12 4.47 0.19
N GLN A 725 -37.78 4.22 1.46
CA GLN A 725 -37.31 2.89 1.88
C GLN A 725 -38.39 1.82 1.66
N ALA A 726 -39.65 2.12 1.98
CA ALA A 726 -40.75 1.19 1.72
C ALA A 726 -41.00 0.95 0.22
N LEU A 727 -40.75 1.95 -0.63
CA LEU A 727 -40.94 1.84 -2.07
C LEU A 727 -39.87 0.95 -2.74
N VAL A 728 -38.65 0.94 -2.21
CA VAL A 728 -37.51 0.21 -2.82
C VAL A 728 -37.26 -1.15 -2.16
N THR A 729 -38.03 -1.56 -1.17
CA THR A 729 -38.02 -2.90 -0.57
C THR A 729 -39.16 -3.74 -1.12
#